data_6360122c9a79f00a5269d9ddb30be08c
#
_entry.id   6360122c9a79f00a5269d9ddb30be08c
#
_cell.length_a   1.000
_cell.length_b   1.000
_cell.length_c   1.000
_cell.angle_alpha   90.00
_cell.angle_beta   90.00
_cell.angle_gamma   90.00
#
_symmetry.space_group_name_H-M   'P 1'
#
loop_
_entity.id
_entity.type
_entity.pdbx_description
1 polymer ?
#
loop_
_entity_poly.entity_id
_entity_poly.type
_entity_poly.pdbx_seq_one_letter_code
_entity_poly.pdbx_strand_id
1 'polypeptide(L)'
;MTTFLSAQASGTAQTVAATGAASYAWLLILIPLASAGLLLLLGRTSDKWGHLLATLASWSTFVIGAAIAAQMWGAPEDARRFGETLFTWIPAGDLTVNFGLLVDPLSITFVILVTFVGSLIHVYAIAYMEHDEARRRFFAYLNFFIAAMLTLVLADSYAGLFAGWEGVGLASYLLIGFWNHVPAYAVAAKKAFVMNRVGDMGMLIAMMGMVASFQSVSFSEVSARAGSIPTAFATFIGFFLLVAACGKSAQFPLQAWLGDAMAGPTPVSALIHAATMVTAGVYLIVRSGAVFVAAPVAATAVAIIGAITLLFGAIVGCAKDDMKKVLAASTMSQIGYMMLGAGLGPIGWAFSIFHLFTHGFFKALMFLGAGSVMHGMGDQVNMRRFGALRGAMKVTWLTFMMGWLAILGVPPFSGYWSKDKIIEAAFSAHTFGGSEATWIGWIYGTTALVGAGVTAFYMSRLFFMTFHGKARWTTEAEGSPVHPHESGALMTVPMIILAIGAVILGAALSIGNTFVNWLAPSIGHLEHGHPVMNEYIIQGATLALVIIGALIAWMKYGRDEVPTSVPAGNALTEAARRDLYQDTVNETLFMMPAKGLVTVATVGDASAIDGALNGLGAGSQLLGRLVGITQNGLVRTYAAYILGGVILALVIVFGSWL
;
A
#
# COMPACT_ATOMS: atom_id res chain seq x y z
N MET A 1 -31.47 -6.60 2.46
CA MET A 1 -30.69 -6.37 1.23
C MET A 1 -31.37 -5.38 0.27
N THR A 2 -32.61 -5.56 -0.13
CA THR A 2 -33.37 -4.59 -0.94
C THR A 2 -33.55 -3.22 -0.27
N THR A 3 -33.76 -3.18 1.04
CA THR A 3 -33.89 -1.93 1.82
C THR A 3 -32.59 -1.14 1.91
N PHE A 4 -31.42 -1.79 1.91
CA PHE A 4 -30.12 -1.10 1.93
C PHE A 4 -29.77 -0.51 0.56
N LEU A 5 -29.98 -1.25 -0.53
CA LEU A 5 -29.80 -0.73 -1.89
C LEU A 5 -30.77 0.43 -2.18
N SER A 6 -32.01 0.37 -1.65
CA SER A 6 -32.97 1.47 -1.75
C SER A 6 -32.58 2.65 -0.82
N ALA A 7 -32.02 2.41 0.34
CA ALA A 7 -31.52 3.45 1.24
C ALA A 7 -30.23 4.11 0.72
N GLN A 8 -29.33 3.36 0.09
CA GLN A 8 -28.20 3.95 -0.63
C GLN A 8 -28.64 4.68 -1.93
N ALA A 9 -29.63 4.18 -2.64
CA ALA A 9 -30.21 4.85 -3.81
C ALA A 9 -31.06 6.07 -3.44
N SER A 10 -31.74 6.06 -2.30
CA SER A 10 -32.51 7.19 -1.77
C SER A 10 -31.69 8.12 -0.86
N GLY A 11 -30.55 7.67 -0.35
CA GLY A 11 -29.62 8.40 0.53
C GLY A 11 -28.32 8.82 -0.14
N THR A 12 -28.21 8.79 -1.47
CA THR A 12 -27.14 9.52 -2.16
C THR A 12 -27.41 11.00 -1.96
N ALA A 13 -26.83 11.55 -0.88
CA ALA A 13 -26.73 12.99 -0.71
C ALA A 13 -26.31 13.60 -2.05
N GLN A 14 -27.12 14.48 -2.60
CA GLN A 14 -26.85 15.09 -3.91
C GLN A 14 -25.47 15.73 -3.84
N THR A 15 -24.62 15.39 -4.79
CA THR A 15 -23.30 16.03 -4.90
C THR A 15 -23.56 17.50 -5.26
N VAL A 16 -23.23 18.39 -4.34
CA VAL A 16 -23.36 19.84 -4.50
C VAL A 16 -22.12 20.39 -5.16
N ALA A 17 -22.24 21.41 -6.00
CA ALA A 17 -21.08 22.11 -6.54
C ALA A 17 -20.17 22.61 -5.43
N ALA A 18 -18.85 22.52 -5.60
CA ALA A 18 -17.88 22.93 -4.61
C ALA A 18 -17.98 24.46 -4.36
N THR A 19 -18.14 24.83 -3.09
CA THR A 19 -18.24 26.23 -2.65
C THR A 19 -17.33 26.51 -1.46
N GLY A 20 -16.97 27.76 -1.23
CA GLY A 20 -16.13 28.16 -0.10
C GLY A 20 -14.73 27.50 -0.17
N ALA A 21 -14.27 26.93 0.95
CA ALA A 21 -12.96 26.27 0.99
C ALA A 21 -12.89 25.03 0.07
N ALA A 22 -14.01 24.33 -0.14
CA ALA A 22 -14.07 23.14 -1.00
C ALA A 22 -13.78 23.45 -2.47
N SER A 23 -14.01 24.67 -2.97
CA SER A 23 -13.65 25.08 -4.33
C SER A 23 -12.13 25.16 -4.57
N TYR A 24 -11.32 25.08 -3.53
CA TYR A 24 -9.87 25.03 -3.60
C TYR A 24 -9.31 23.60 -3.42
N ALA A 25 -10.15 22.56 -3.49
CA ALA A 25 -9.72 21.18 -3.30
C ALA A 25 -8.63 20.74 -4.30
N TRP A 26 -8.62 21.27 -5.52
CA TRP A 26 -7.57 21.01 -6.51
C TRP A 26 -6.17 21.46 -6.07
N LEU A 27 -6.05 22.45 -5.18
CA LEU A 27 -4.77 22.88 -4.61
C LEU A 27 -4.15 21.81 -3.71
N LEU A 28 -4.96 20.94 -3.10
CA LEU A 28 -4.48 19.81 -2.31
C LEU A 28 -3.55 18.89 -3.15
N ILE A 29 -3.84 18.75 -4.43
CA ILE A 29 -3.03 17.94 -5.36
C ILE A 29 -1.91 18.81 -5.97
N LEU A 30 -2.24 20.02 -6.41
CA LEU A 30 -1.30 20.85 -7.17
C LEU A 30 -0.11 21.31 -6.33
N ILE A 31 -0.31 21.73 -5.09
CA ILE A 31 0.78 22.29 -4.25
C ILE A 31 1.91 21.28 -4.04
N PRO A 32 1.67 20.05 -3.54
CA PRO A 32 2.74 19.08 -3.36
C PRO A 32 3.30 18.59 -4.71
N LEU A 33 2.47 18.47 -5.77
CA LEU A 33 2.94 18.10 -7.10
C LEU A 33 3.87 19.16 -7.71
N ALA A 34 3.49 20.44 -7.63
CA ALA A 34 4.30 21.56 -8.09
C ALA A 34 5.62 21.66 -7.32
N SER A 35 5.58 21.48 -6.01
CA SER A 35 6.79 21.44 -5.17
C SER A 35 7.72 20.30 -5.62
N ALA A 36 7.20 19.10 -5.83
CA ALA A 36 7.98 17.97 -6.33
C ALA A 36 8.61 18.27 -7.70
N GLY A 37 7.81 18.78 -8.63
CA GLY A 37 8.26 19.16 -9.97
C GLY A 37 9.34 20.23 -9.95
N LEU A 38 9.14 21.30 -9.18
CA LEU A 38 10.13 22.38 -9.04
C LEU A 38 11.45 21.88 -8.48
N LEU A 39 11.44 21.05 -7.43
CA LEU A 39 12.65 20.51 -6.83
C LEU A 39 13.43 19.59 -7.80
N LEU A 40 12.74 18.85 -8.65
CA LEU A 40 13.37 18.01 -9.65
C LEU A 40 13.95 18.85 -10.81
N LEU A 41 13.23 19.87 -11.27
CA LEU A 41 13.64 20.73 -12.38
C LEU A 41 14.80 21.67 -12.01
N LEU A 42 14.75 22.27 -10.81
CA LEU A 42 15.80 23.20 -10.36
C LEU A 42 17.12 22.50 -10.03
N GLY A 43 17.10 21.18 -9.85
CA GLY A 43 18.32 20.41 -9.64
C GLY A 43 19.13 20.92 -8.44
N ARG A 44 20.45 20.92 -8.58
CA ARG A 44 21.39 21.28 -7.48
C ARG A 44 21.22 22.67 -6.91
N THR A 45 20.58 23.61 -7.61
CA THR A 45 20.35 24.97 -7.12
C THR A 45 19.43 25.00 -5.90
N SER A 46 18.61 23.97 -5.72
CA SER A 46 17.67 23.85 -4.59
C SER A 46 18.15 22.92 -3.45
N ASP A 47 19.37 22.39 -3.49
CA ASP A 47 19.86 21.45 -2.48
C ASP A 47 19.85 22.03 -1.06
N LYS A 48 20.17 23.33 -0.92
CA LYS A 48 20.26 23.98 0.40
C LYS A 48 18.90 24.28 1.04
N TRP A 49 17.87 24.55 0.26
CA TRP A 49 16.57 25.04 0.75
C TRP A 49 15.36 24.17 0.32
N GLY A 50 15.56 23.23 -0.59
CA GLY A 50 14.47 22.44 -1.18
C GLY A 50 13.67 21.65 -0.14
N HIS A 51 14.31 21.16 0.91
CA HIS A 51 13.63 20.48 2.02
C HIS A 51 12.65 21.40 2.77
N LEU A 52 12.97 22.71 2.91
CA LEU A 52 12.06 23.69 3.52
C LEU A 52 10.85 23.98 2.63
N LEU A 53 11.06 24.15 1.31
CA LEU A 53 9.97 24.32 0.36
C LEU A 53 9.01 23.11 0.39
N ALA A 54 9.55 21.91 0.37
CA ALA A 54 8.75 20.68 0.40
C ALA A 54 7.94 20.58 1.70
N THR A 55 8.55 20.88 2.84
CA THR A 55 7.88 20.88 4.14
C THR A 55 6.78 21.95 4.19
N LEU A 56 7.06 23.16 3.71
CA LEU A 56 6.06 24.25 3.63
C LEU A 56 4.89 23.85 2.72
N ALA A 57 5.16 23.25 1.55
CA ALA A 57 4.13 22.77 0.64
C ALA A 57 3.22 21.74 1.32
N SER A 58 3.80 20.76 2.04
CA SER A 58 3.03 19.75 2.78
C SER A 58 2.14 20.38 3.86
N TRP A 59 2.67 21.33 4.67
CA TRP A 59 1.89 22.05 5.68
C TRP A 59 0.80 22.94 5.08
N SER A 60 1.08 23.61 3.95
CA SER A 60 0.06 24.40 3.24
C SER A 60 -1.09 23.53 2.77
N THR A 61 -0.79 22.34 2.28
CA THR A 61 -1.79 21.34 1.89
C THR A 61 -2.63 20.90 3.09
N PHE A 62 -2.01 20.67 4.25
CA PHE A 62 -2.75 20.37 5.48
C PHE A 62 -3.69 21.49 5.90
N VAL A 63 -3.23 22.74 5.86
CA VAL A 63 -4.06 23.91 6.24
C VAL A 63 -5.31 24.04 5.36
N ILE A 64 -5.15 23.84 4.03
CA ILE A 64 -6.29 23.84 3.10
C ILE A 64 -7.23 22.67 3.42
N GLY A 65 -6.70 21.45 3.61
CA GLY A 65 -7.51 20.29 3.98
C GLY A 65 -8.27 20.49 5.29
N ALA A 66 -7.63 21.10 6.30
CA ALA A 66 -8.26 21.42 7.58
C ALA A 66 -9.38 22.48 7.44
N ALA A 67 -9.20 23.48 6.58
CA ALA A 67 -10.22 24.48 6.29
C ALA A 67 -11.45 23.84 5.61
N ILE A 68 -11.24 22.93 4.67
CA ILE A 68 -12.32 22.18 4.02
C ILE A 68 -13.04 21.28 5.05
N ALA A 69 -12.28 20.56 5.88
CA ALA A 69 -12.86 19.72 6.94
C ALA A 69 -13.70 20.54 7.93
N ALA A 70 -13.23 21.71 8.33
CA ALA A 70 -13.96 22.63 9.22
C ALA A 70 -15.27 23.13 8.57
N GLN A 71 -15.25 23.47 7.28
CA GLN A 71 -16.45 23.84 6.53
C GLN A 71 -17.46 22.68 6.52
N MET A 72 -17.01 21.46 6.23
CA MET A 72 -17.86 20.27 6.18
C MET A 72 -18.42 19.91 7.56
N TRP A 73 -17.64 20.09 8.63
CA TRP A 73 -18.08 19.82 9.99
C TRP A 73 -19.25 20.70 10.41
N GLY A 74 -19.25 21.96 9.99
CA GLY A 74 -20.34 22.93 10.23
C GLY A 74 -21.55 22.77 9.32
N ALA A 75 -21.47 21.93 8.27
CA ALA A 75 -22.57 21.72 7.33
C ALA A 75 -23.54 20.61 7.77
N PRO A 76 -24.83 20.68 7.41
CA PRO A 76 -25.76 19.57 7.57
C PRO A 76 -25.24 18.30 6.88
N GLU A 77 -25.71 17.14 7.34
CA GLU A 77 -25.21 15.83 6.87
C GLU A 77 -25.40 15.63 5.35
N ASP A 78 -26.52 16.03 4.82
CA ASP A 78 -26.90 15.95 3.39
C ASP A 78 -26.09 16.92 2.51
N ALA A 79 -25.47 17.96 3.07
CA ALA A 79 -24.67 18.96 2.37
C ALA A 79 -23.14 18.71 2.49
N ARG A 80 -22.71 17.55 3.01
CA ARG A 80 -21.28 17.23 3.20
C ARG A 80 -20.63 16.50 2.02
N ARG A 81 -21.15 16.69 0.81
CA ARG A 81 -20.63 16.04 -0.39
C ARG A 81 -20.50 17.04 -1.52
N PHE A 82 -19.27 17.40 -1.85
CA PHE A 82 -18.93 18.36 -2.90
C PHE A 82 -18.28 17.65 -4.08
N GLY A 83 -18.69 18.01 -5.29
CA GLY A 83 -18.10 17.54 -6.53
C GLY A 83 -17.67 18.70 -7.42
N GLU A 84 -16.56 18.55 -8.08
CA GLU A 84 -16.02 19.50 -9.05
C GLU A 84 -15.39 18.75 -10.22
N THR A 85 -15.83 19.03 -11.45
CA THR A 85 -15.20 18.52 -12.66
C THR A 85 -14.16 19.52 -13.13
N LEU A 86 -12.89 19.12 -13.18
CA LEU A 86 -11.80 19.99 -13.62
C LEU A 86 -11.71 20.06 -15.15
N PHE A 87 -11.76 18.90 -15.81
CA PHE A 87 -11.72 18.82 -17.27
C PHE A 87 -12.21 17.43 -17.75
N THR A 88 -12.58 17.34 -19.00
CA THR A 88 -12.84 16.06 -19.66
C THR A 88 -11.51 15.41 -20.03
N TRP A 89 -11.25 14.20 -19.50
CA TRP A 89 -9.97 13.53 -19.67
C TRP A 89 -9.95 12.58 -20.86
N ILE A 90 -10.92 11.67 -20.95
CA ILE A 90 -10.99 10.66 -22.02
C ILE A 90 -12.35 10.74 -22.70
N PRO A 91 -12.46 11.42 -23.85
CA PRO A 91 -13.62 11.35 -24.72
C PRO A 91 -13.45 10.19 -25.70
N ALA A 92 -14.19 9.09 -25.55
CA ALA A 92 -14.08 7.90 -26.40
C ALA A 92 -15.47 7.38 -26.82
N GLY A 93 -16.02 7.91 -27.91
CA GLY A 93 -17.37 7.58 -28.36
C GLY A 93 -18.41 8.00 -27.31
N ASP A 94 -19.22 7.04 -26.88
CA ASP A 94 -20.25 7.27 -25.85
C ASP A 94 -19.66 7.30 -24.43
N LEU A 95 -18.42 6.83 -24.24
CA LEU A 95 -17.74 6.87 -22.96
C LEU A 95 -17.05 8.21 -22.77
N THR A 96 -17.46 8.97 -21.77
CA THR A 96 -16.80 10.20 -21.36
C THR A 96 -16.28 10.03 -19.94
N VAL A 97 -14.95 10.08 -19.78
CA VAL A 97 -14.31 10.07 -18.46
C VAL A 97 -13.82 11.48 -18.14
N ASN A 98 -14.40 12.07 -17.11
CA ASN A 98 -13.96 13.34 -16.57
C ASN A 98 -12.87 13.14 -15.51
N PHE A 99 -11.98 14.11 -15.38
CA PHE A 99 -11.11 14.23 -14.23
C PHE A 99 -11.77 15.19 -13.26
N GLY A 100 -12.43 14.62 -12.27
CA GLY A 100 -13.18 15.36 -11.27
C GLY A 100 -12.71 15.03 -9.86
N LEU A 101 -13.10 15.86 -8.91
CA LEU A 101 -12.83 15.73 -7.50
C LEU A 101 -14.12 15.50 -6.72
N LEU A 102 -14.08 14.55 -5.80
CA LEU A 102 -15.14 14.26 -4.84
C LEU A 102 -14.61 14.50 -3.43
N VAL A 103 -15.11 15.54 -2.79
CA VAL A 103 -14.83 15.88 -1.41
C VAL A 103 -16.02 15.48 -0.55
N ASP A 104 -15.87 14.39 0.19
CA ASP A 104 -16.88 13.86 1.09
C ASP A 104 -16.24 13.44 2.43
N PRO A 105 -17.00 13.07 3.47
CA PRO A 105 -16.44 12.69 4.76
C PRO A 105 -15.39 11.60 4.70
N LEU A 106 -15.50 10.63 3.78
CA LEU A 106 -14.50 9.59 3.61
C LEU A 106 -13.20 10.15 3.02
N SER A 107 -13.27 10.90 1.90
CA SER A 107 -12.08 11.47 1.25
C SER A 107 -11.36 12.48 2.15
N ILE A 108 -12.10 13.38 2.82
CA ILE A 108 -11.49 14.38 3.68
C ILE A 108 -10.84 13.78 4.94
N THR A 109 -11.35 12.67 5.46
CA THR A 109 -10.71 11.90 6.53
C THR A 109 -9.31 11.45 6.11
N PHE A 110 -9.15 10.94 4.89
CA PHE A 110 -7.85 10.59 4.34
C PHE A 110 -6.99 11.83 4.05
N VAL A 111 -7.56 12.90 3.53
CA VAL A 111 -6.82 14.15 3.31
C VAL A 111 -6.17 14.64 4.61
N ILE A 112 -6.93 14.71 5.70
CA ILE A 112 -6.41 15.12 7.01
C ILE A 112 -5.32 14.16 7.49
N LEU A 113 -5.54 12.85 7.41
CA LEU A 113 -4.57 11.86 7.83
C LEU A 113 -3.26 11.97 7.05
N VAL A 114 -3.35 11.98 5.72
CA VAL A 114 -2.19 11.99 4.80
C VAL A 114 -1.39 13.29 4.95
N THR A 115 -2.08 14.43 4.98
CA THR A 115 -1.41 15.74 5.01
C THR A 115 -0.83 16.05 6.38
N PHE A 116 -1.54 15.76 7.47
CA PHE A 116 -1.05 16.02 8.83
C PHE A 116 0.13 15.12 9.18
N VAL A 117 -0.06 13.81 9.08
CA VAL A 117 1.01 12.85 9.37
C VAL A 117 2.18 13.02 8.40
N GLY A 118 1.89 13.24 7.11
CA GLY A 118 2.90 13.52 6.10
C GLY A 118 3.72 14.77 6.42
N SER A 119 3.09 15.86 6.87
CA SER A 119 3.80 17.08 7.26
C SER A 119 4.71 16.89 8.48
N LEU A 120 4.26 16.12 9.48
CA LEU A 120 5.11 15.75 10.61
C LEU A 120 6.29 14.89 10.19
N ILE A 121 6.09 13.97 9.25
CA ILE A 121 7.16 13.15 8.66
C ILE A 121 8.16 14.03 7.90
N HIS A 122 7.72 15.08 7.18
CA HIS A 122 8.61 16.03 6.53
C HIS A 122 9.50 16.77 7.55
N VAL A 123 8.93 17.25 8.65
CA VAL A 123 9.70 17.89 9.72
C VAL A 123 10.74 16.93 10.30
N TYR A 124 10.35 15.70 10.60
CA TYR A 124 11.25 14.65 11.09
C TYR A 124 12.39 14.37 10.09
N ALA A 125 12.05 14.29 8.80
CA ALA A 125 13.00 13.99 7.73
C ALA A 125 14.05 15.09 7.54
N ILE A 126 13.79 16.33 7.97
CA ILE A 126 14.79 17.41 7.92
C ILE A 126 16.06 17.02 8.66
N ALA A 127 15.95 16.49 9.87
CA ALA A 127 17.10 16.03 10.64
C ALA A 127 17.57 14.63 10.23
N TYR A 128 16.63 13.70 9.95
CA TYR A 128 16.98 12.33 9.60
C TYR A 128 17.81 12.24 8.31
N MET A 129 17.55 13.10 7.31
CA MET A 129 18.25 13.15 6.02
C MET A 129 19.28 14.30 5.93
N GLU A 130 19.72 14.86 7.07
CA GLU A 130 20.56 16.05 7.08
C GLU A 130 21.88 15.87 6.33
N HIS A 131 22.48 14.70 6.46
CA HIS A 131 23.78 14.36 5.88
C HIS A 131 23.70 13.64 4.52
N ASP A 132 22.49 13.41 3.98
CA ASP A 132 22.31 12.72 2.69
C ASP A 132 22.49 13.70 1.52
N GLU A 133 23.40 13.37 0.59
CA GLU A 133 23.70 14.19 -0.60
C GLU A 133 22.48 14.34 -1.51
N ALA A 134 21.57 13.38 -1.54
CA ALA A 134 20.38 13.39 -2.37
C ALA A 134 19.13 13.91 -1.63
N ARG A 135 19.29 14.60 -0.49
CA ARG A 135 18.22 15.12 0.38
C ARG A 135 17.11 15.81 -0.42
N ARG A 136 17.44 16.69 -1.37
CA ARG A 136 16.47 17.38 -2.23
C ARG A 136 15.58 16.40 -3.00
N ARG A 137 16.19 15.38 -3.63
CA ARG A 137 15.48 14.34 -4.40
C ARG A 137 14.54 13.55 -3.48
N PHE A 138 14.97 13.28 -2.24
CA PHE A 138 14.15 12.63 -1.24
C PHE A 138 12.86 13.42 -0.96
N PHE A 139 12.98 14.72 -0.67
CA PHE A 139 11.84 15.58 -0.39
C PHE A 139 10.92 15.80 -1.60
N ALA A 140 11.48 15.84 -2.82
CA ALA A 140 10.68 15.86 -4.04
C ALA A 140 9.81 14.60 -4.17
N TYR A 141 10.38 13.42 -3.91
CA TYR A 141 9.64 12.16 -3.96
C TYR A 141 8.60 12.03 -2.86
N LEU A 142 8.86 12.55 -1.64
CA LEU A 142 7.85 12.60 -0.59
C LEU A 142 6.64 13.44 -0.99
N ASN A 143 6.85 14.63 -1.57
CA ASN A 143 5.75 15.47 -2.04
C ASN A 143 5.02 14.88 -3.24
N PHE A 144 5.72 14.25 -4.16
CA PHE A 144 5.10 13.49 -5.25
C PHE A 144 4.20 12.37 -4.69
N PHE A 145 4.64 11.68 -3.64
CA PHE A 145 3.85 10.65 -2.98
C PHE A 145 2.57 11.22 -2.36
N ILE A 146 2.67 12.35 -1.64
CA ILE A 146 1.49 13.03 -1.08
C ILE A 146 0.53 13.45 -2.19
N ALA A 147 1.01 14.07 -3.27
CA ALA A 147 0.18 14.47 -4.40
C ALA A 147 -0.56 13.29 -5.03
N ALA A 148 0.15 12.18 -5.26
CA ALA A 148 -0.44 10.97 -5.81
C ALA A 148 -1.51 10.36 -4.90
N MET A 149 -1.25 10.33 -3.57
CA MET A 149 -2.23 9.82 -2.61
C MET A 149 -3.47 10.72 -2.52
N LEU A 150 -3.30 12.04 -2.58
CA LEU A 150 -4.42 12.97 -2.58
C LEU A 150 -5.22 12.89 -3.89
N THR A 151 -4.58 12.67 -5.03
CA THR A 151 -5.26 12.35 -6.29
C THR A 151 -6.13 11.09 -6.16
N LEU A 152 -5.60 10.04 -5.53
CA LEU A 152 -6.29 8.77 -5.31
C LEU A 152 -7.57 8.97 -4.48
N VAL A 153 -7.47 9.66 -3.35
CA VAL A 153 -8.59 9.78 -2.40
C VAL A 153 -9.61 10.84 -2.76
N LEU A 154 -9.23 11.85 -3.56
CA LEU A 154 -10.11 12.92 -4.01
C LEU A 154 -10.76 12.65 -5.36
N ALA A 155 -10.36 11.61 -6.10
CA ALA A 155 -10.98 11.28 -7.38
C ALA A 155 -12.49 11.03 -7.25
N ASP A 156 -13.26 11.41 -8.27
CA ASP A 156 -14.70 11.16 -8.40
C ASP A 156 -15.01 9.88 -9.19
N SER A 157 -13.98 9.23 -9.72
CA SER A 157 -14.09 8.09 -10.63
C SER A 157 -12.97 7.07 -10.40
N TYR A 158 -13.21 5.82 -10.79
CA TYR A 158 -12.18 4.77 -10.74
C TYR A 158 -10.98 5.08 -11.63
N ALA A 159 -11.16 5.80 -12.74
CA ALA A 159 -10.06 6.22 -13.60
C ALA A 159 -9.18 7.27 -12.92
N GLY A 160 -9.75 8.30 -12.30
CA GLY A 160 -9.01 9.29 -11.52
C GLY A 160 -8.31 8.66 -10.32
N LEU A 161 -9.01 7.76 -9.61
CA LEU A 161 -8.42 6.95 -8.52
C LEU A 161 -7.23 6.14 -9.04
N PHE A 162 -7.35 5.50 -10.22
CA PHE A 162 -6.27 4.71 -10.82
C PHE A 162 -5.04 5.56 -11.18
N ALA A 163 -5.22 6.80 -11.62
CA ALA A 163 -4.09 7.72 -11.85
C ALA A 163 -3.30 7.97 -10.56
N GLY A 164 -3.99 8.25 -9.44
CA GLY A 164 -3.36 8.34 -8.13
C GLY A 164 -2.75 7.03 -7.66
N TRP A 165 -3.42 5.91 -7.93
CA TRP A 165 -2.99 4.55 -7.59
C TRP A 165 -1.66 4.16 -8.23
N GLU A 166 -1.48 4.49 -9.51
CA GLU A 166 -0.22 4.33 -10.23
C GLU A 166 0.85 5.29 -9.70
N GLY A 167 0.45 6.53 -9.41
CA GLY A 167 1.34 7.54 -8.85
C GLY A 167 1.94 7.12 -7.50
N VAL A 168 1.15 6.56 -6.57
CA VAL A 168 1.69 6.06 -5.29
C VAL A 168 2.56 4.83 -5.49
N GLY A 169 2.28 4.00 -6.51
CA GLY A 169 3.13 2.88 -6.92
C GLY A 169 4.51 3.34 -7.38
N LEU A 170 4.56 4.34 -8.27
CA LEU A 170 5.81 4.93 -8.74
C LEU A 170 6.58 5.63 -7.60
N ALA A 171 5.89 6.42 -6.79
CA ALA A 171 6.51 7.11 -5.65
C ALA A 171 7.14 6.13 -4.66
N SER A 172 6.44 5.03 -4.35
CA SER A 172 6.97 3.99 -3.47
C SER A 172 8.20 3.31 -4.07
N TYR A 173 8.20 2.99 -5.35
CA TYR A 173 9.36 2.45 -6.06
C TYR A 173 10.59 3.36 -5.93
N LEU A 174 10.42 4.67 -6.17
CA LEU A 174 11.50 5.66 -6.08
C LEU A 174 12.01 5.84 -4.65
N LEU A 175 11.13 5.73 -3.66
CA LEU A 175 11.46 5.93 -2.25
C LEU A 175 12.03 4.66 -1.59
N ILE A 176 11.53 3.47 -1.92
CA ILE A 176 12.10 2.19 -1.43
C ILE A 176 13.51 2.00 -2.01
N GLY A 177 13.67 2.28 -3.30
CA GLY A 177 14.96 2.24 -4.00
C GLY A 177 15.76 3.54 -3.91
N PHE A 178 15.54 4.38 -2.90
CA PHE A 178 16.20 5.69 -2.81
C PHE A 178 17.73 5.56 -2.82
N TRP A 179 18.28 4.61 -2.09
CA TRP A 179 19.70 4.24 -2.10
C TRP A 179 19.96 3.09 -3.09
N ASN A 180 19.62 3.28 -4.35
CA ASN A 180 19.69 2.28 -5.42
C ASN A 180 21.12 1.81 -5.77
N HIS A 181 22.15 2.49 -5.27
CA HIS A 181 23.54 2.05 -5.36
C HIS A 181 23.79 0.76 -4.56
N VAL A 182 22.92 0.43 -3.59
CA VAL A 182 22.92 -0.85 -2.89
C VAL A 182 22.04 -1.85 -3.67
N PRO A 183 22.62 -2.91 -4.28
CA PRO A 183 21.86 -3.82 -5.15
C PRO A 183 20.64 -4.45 -4.48
N ALA A 184 20.73 -4.79 -3.19
CA ALA A 184 19.62 -5.36 -2.43
C ALA A 184 18.42 -4.40 -2.35
N TYR A 185 18.65 -3.09 -2.23
CA TYR A 185 17.59 -2.09 -2.15
C TYR A 185 16.93 -1.85 -3.50
N ALA A 186 17.71 -1.90 -4.59
CA ALA A 186 17.17 -1.86 -5.94
C ALA A 186 16.29 -3.09 -6.25
N VAL A 187 16.67 -4.28 -5.77
CA VAL A 187 15.86 -5.51 -5.88
C VAL A 187 14.57 -5.39 -5.07
N ALA A 188 14.63 -4.87 -3.84
CA ALA A 188 13.45 -4.64 -3.01
C ALA A 188 12.44 -3.69 -3.67
N ALA A 189 12.93 -2.60 -4.26
CA ALA A 189 12.10 -1.65 -5.00
C ALA A 189 11.41 -2.30 -6.22
N LYS A 190 12.15 -3.07 -7.02
CA LYS A 190 11.61 -3.81 -8.16
C LYS A 190 10.54 -4.82 -7.71
N LYS A 191 10.80 -5.58 -6.65
CA LYS A 191 9.84 -6.52 -6.08
C LYS A 191 8.55 -5.81 -5.69
N ALA A 192 8.65 -4.70 -4.94
CA ALA A 192 7.50 -3.90 -4.55
C ALA A 192 6.73 -3.40 -5.78
N PHE A 193 7.41 -2.87 -6.79
CA PHE A 193 6.79 -2.36 -8.01
C PHE A 193 6.04 -3.46 -8.77
N VAL A 194 6.70 -4.60 -9.04
CA VAL A 194 6.12 -5.71 -9.82
C VAL A 194 4.91 -6.32 -9.10
N MET A 195 5.01 -6.58 -7.79
CA MET A 195 3.89 -7.14 -7.03
C MET A 195 2.69 -6.20 -6.98
N ASN A 196 2.94 -4.90 -6.85
CA ASN A 196 1.87 -3.91 -6.94
C ASN A 196 1.24 -3.88 -8.33
N ARG A 197 2.05 -4.02 -9.40
CA ARG A 197 1.56 -4.04 -10.79
C ARG A 197 0.59 -5.19 -11.05
N VAL A 198 0.76 -6.33 -10.40
CA VAL A 198 -0.24 -7.43 -10.47
C VAL A 198 -1.59 -6.96 -9.91
N GLY A 199 -1.60 -6.22 -8.79
CA GLY A 199 -2.81 -5.59 -8.26
C GLY A 199 -3.40 -4.54 -9.21
N ASP A 200 -2.54 -3.73 -9.83
CA ASP A 200 -2.93 -2.67 -10.78
C ASP A 200 -3.64 -3.26 -12.02
N MET A 201 -3.21 -4.43 -12.50
CA MET A 201 -3.93 -5.19 -13.55
C MET A 201 -5.32 -5.61 -13.09
N GLY A 202 -5.47 -6.00 -11.82
CA GLY A 202 -6.79 -6.27 -11.24
C GLY A 202 -7.71 -5.05 -11.32
N MET A 203 -7.22 -3.86 -10.98
CA MET A 203 -7.99 -2.62 -11.10
C MET A 203 -8.44 -2.34 -12.54
N LEU A 204 -7.53 -2.50 -13.51
CA LEU A 204 -7.86 -2.32 -14.93
C LEU A 204 -8.96 -3.28 -15.39
N ILE A 205 -8.88 -4.55 -15.01
CA ILE A 205 -9.91 -5.55 -15.36
C ILE A 205 -11.25 -5.19 -14.70
N ALA A 206 -11.25 -4.74 -13.44
CA ALA A 206 -12.44 -4.27 -12.76
C ALA A 206 -13.08 -3.08 -13.50
N MET A 207 -12.27 -2.09 -13.91
CA MET A 207 -12.77 -0.94 -14.70
C MET A 207 -13.33 -1.36 -16.05
N MET A 208 -12.70 -2.31 -16.75
CA MET A 208 -13.24 -2.88 -17.99
C MET A 208 -14.61 -3.54 -17.75
N GLY A 209 -14.75 -4.27 -16.64
CA GLY A 209 -16.04 -4.82 -16.21
C GLY A 209 -17.09 -3.74 -15.94
N MET A 210 -16.68 -2.62 -15.32
CA MET A 210 -17.57 -1.47 -15.08
C MET A 210 -18.01 -0.80 -16.39
N VAL A 211 -17.09 -0.56 -17.31
CA VAL A 211 -17.41 -0.01 -18.63
C VAL A 211 -18.38 -0.92 -19.38
N ALA A 212 -18.13 -2.22 -19.40
CA ALA A 212 -19.00 -3.19 -20.06
C ALA A 212 -20.41 -3.26 -19.44
N SER A 213 -20.52 -3.09 -18.12
CA SER A 213 -21.81 -3.22 -17.40
C SER A 213 -22.56 -1.90 -17.27
N PHE A 214 -21.86 -0.77 -17.12
CA PHE A 214 -22.44 0.51 -16.76
C PHE A 214 -22.22 1.61 -17.80
N GLN A 215 -21.33 1.41 -18.78
CA GLN A 215 -20.83 2.44 -19.71
C GLN A 215 -20.22 3.64 -18.96
N SER A 216 -19.70 3.40 -17.75
CA SER A 216 -19.15 4.43 -16.88
C SER A 216 -18.16 3.85 -15.88
N VAL A 217 -17.25 4.71 -15.43
CA VAL A 217 -16.32 4.45 -14.30
C VAL A 217 -16.48 5.50 -13.19
N SER A 218 -17.53 6.29 -13.21
CA SER A 218 -17.85 7.26 -12.14
C SER A 218 -18.34 6.53 -10.89
N PHE A 219 -17.91 6.97 -9.71
CA PHE A 219 -18.37 6.39 -8.44
C PHE A 219 -19.89 6.51 -8.27
N SER A 220 -20.46 7.65 -8.63
CA SER A 220 -21.90 7.89 -8.49
C SER A 220 -22.71 6.94 -9.35
N GLU A 221 -22.35 6.77 -10.62
CA GLU A 221 -23.08 5.92 -11.56
C GLU A 221 -22.92 4.44 -11.26
N VAL A 222 -21.68 4.00 -10.97
CA VAL A 222 -21.41 2.61 -10.58
C VAL A 222 -22.15 2.25 -9.30
N SER A 223 -22.13 3.13 -8.28
CA SER A 223 -22.83 2.87 -7.02
C SER A 223 -24.35 2.81 -7.19
N ALA A 224 -24.94 3.74 -7.97
CA ALA A 224 -26.37 3.78 -8.21
C ALA A 224 -26.89 2.54 -8.98
N ARG A 225 -26.05 1.97 -9.86
CA ARG A 225 -26.43 0.88 -10.75
C ARG A 225 -25.88 -0.50 -10.35
N ALA A 226 -25.06 -0.59 -9.30
CA ALA A 226 -24.44 -1.84 -8.87
C ALA A 226 -25.46 -2.97 -8.60
N GLY A 227 -26.61 -2.63 -8.02
CA GLY A 227 -27.69 -3.59 -7.77
C GLY A 227 -28.53 -3.99 -8.98
N SER A 228 -28.36 -3.32 -10.13
CA SER A 228 -29.13 -3.59 -11.35
C SER A 228 -28.48 -4.62 -12.27
N ILE A 229 -27.22 -4.99 -12.04
CA ILE A 229 -26.50 -6.00 -12.83
C ILE A 229 -26.61 -7.39 -12.19
N PRO A 230 -26.46 -8.48 -12.96
CA PRO A 230 -26.41 -9.82 -12.42
C PRO A 230 -25.29 -9.97 -11.37
N THR A 231 -25.58 -10.66 -10.27
CA THR A 231 -24.62 -10.89 -9.16
C THR A 231 -23.27 -11.47 -9.62
N ALA A 232 -23.26 -12.28 -10.68
CA ALA A 232 -22.04 -12.83 -11.26
C ALA A 232 -21.12 -11.72 -11.81
N PHE A 233 -21.65 -10.70 -12.48
CA PHE A 233 -20.89 -9.56 -12.98
C PHE A 233 -20.42 -8.65 -11.83
N ALA A 234 -21.28 -8.40 -10.85
CA ALA A 234 -20.89 -7.67 -9.64
C ALA A 234 -19.76 -8.42 -8.90
N THR A 235 -19.84 -9.76 -8.80
CA THR A 235 -18.81 -10.60 -8.19
C THR A 235 -17.49 -10.54 -8.98
N PHE A 236 -17.55 -10.56 -10.31
CA PHE A 236 -16.37 -10.37 -11.16
C PHE A 236 -15.68 -9.04 -10.87
N ILE A 237 -16.42 -7.93 -10.89
CA ILE A 237 -15.89 -6.60 -10.61
C ILE A 237 -15.30 -6.55 -9.18
N GLY A 238 -16.06 -7.01 -8.17
CA GLY A 238 -15.64 -7.02 -6.78
C GLY A 238 -14.39 -7.87 -6.53
N PHE A 239 -14.27 -9.02 -7.20
CA PHE A 239 -13.10 -9.88 -7.08
C PHE A 239 -11.82 -9.20 -7.64
N PHE A 240 -11.91 -8.52 -8.79
CA PHE A 240 -10.77 -7.82 -9.35
C PHE A 240 -10.43 -6.53 -8.58
N LEU A 241 -11.41 -5.87 -7.94
CA LEU A 241 -11.13 -4.81 -6.96
C LEU A 241 -10.39 -5.36 -5.73
N LEU A 242 -10.72 -6.58 -5.26
CA LEU A 242 -9.97 -7.25 -4.21
C LEU A 242 -8.52 -7.55 -4.63
N VAL A 243 -8.29 -8.02 -5.86
CA VAL A 243 -6.92 -8.24 -6.39
C VAL A 243 -6.14 -6.93 -6.36
N ALA A 244 -6.76 -5.81 -6.77
CA ALA A 244 -6.15 -4.49 -6.68
C ALA A 244 -5.78 -4.12 -5.24
N ALA A 245 -6.70 -4.31 -4.31
CA ALA A 245 -6.49 -4.04 -2.89
C ALA A 245 -5.37 -4.93 -2.30
N CYS A 246 -5.26 -6.20 -2.70
CA CYS A 246 -4.19 -7.10 -2.27
C CYS A 246 -2.80 -6.57 -2.63
N GLY A 247 -2.65 -5.97 -3.80
CA GLY A 247 -1.39 -5.35 -4.23
C GLY A 247 -0.96 -4.22 -3.29
N LYS A 248 -1.71 -3.13 -3.23
CA LYS A 248 -1.34 -1.92 -2.47
C LYS A 248 -1.37 -2.12 -0.96
N SER A 249 -2.33 -2.90 -0.45
CA SER A 249 -2.49 -3.13 0.99
C SER A 249 -1.74 -4.35 1.50
N ALA A 250 -0.84 -4.90 0.70
CA ALA A 250 0.00 -6.04 1.06
C ALA A 250 -0.80 -7.19 1.69
N GLN A 251 -1.90 -7.57 1.05
CA GLN A 251 -2.73 -8.69 1.49
C GLN A 251 -2.30 -9.98 0.78
N PHE A 252 -2.55 -11.10 1.44
CA PHE A 252 -2.30 -12.41 0.83
C PHE A 252 -3.01 -12.54 -0.53
N PRO A 253 -2.34 -13.07 -1.58
CA PRO A 253 -0.96 -13.58 -1.64
C PRO A 253 0.11 -12.55 -2.06
N LEU A 254 -0.21 -11.24 -2.15
CA LEU A 254 0.68 -10.20 -2.66
C LEU A 254 1.43 -9.41 -1.55
N GLN A 255 1.58 -9.97 -0.34
CA GLN A 255 2.14 -9.28 0.83
C GLN A 255 3.67 -9.22 0.90
N ALA A 256 4.38 -10.06 0.13
CA ALA A 256 5.82 -10.29 0.33
C ALA A 256 6.72 -9.05 0.09
N TRP A 257 6.24 -8.04 -0.65
CA TRP A 257 6.99 -6.81 -0.87
C TRP A 257 7.12 -5.93 0.38
N LEU A 258 6.17 -6.06 1.33
CA LEU A 258 6.06 -5.12 2.45
C LEU A 258 7.26 -5.22 3.42
N GLY A 259 7.75 -6.43 3.68
CA GLY A 259 8.94 -6.67 4.50
C GLY A 259 10.22 -6.13 3.87
N ASP A 260 10.34 -6.22 2.54
CA ASP A 260 11.51 -5.75 1.81
C ASP A 260 11.47 -4.23 1.58
N ALA A 261 10.29 -3.60 1.62
CA ALA A 261 10.13 -2.15 1.57
C ALA A 261 10.88 -1.42 2.70
N MET A 262 11.33 -2.14 3.73
CA MET A 262 12.18 -1.61 4.80
C MET A 262 13.58 -1.21 4.34
N ALA A 263 13.96 -1.49 3.11
CA ALA A 263 15.20 -1.02 2.46
C ALA A 263 15.26 0.51 2.34
N GLY A 264 14.12 1.18 2.20
CA GLY A 264 14.04 2.65 2.13
C GLY A 264 14.33 3.35 3.47
N PRO A 265 14.60 4.68 3.44
CA PRO A 265 14.75 5.50 4.63
C PRO A 265 13.53 5.40 5.58
N THR A 266 13.75 5.49 6.90
CA THR A 266 12.67 5.28 7.88
C THR A 266 11.49 6.24 7.75
N PRO A 267 11.65 7.54 7.40
CA PRO A 267 10.51 8.42 7.12
C PRO A 267 9.61 7.91 5.99
N VAL A 268 10.19 7.24 4.98
CA VAL A 268 9.41 6.58 3.91
C VAL A 268 8.59 5.43 4.46
N SER A 269 9.21 4.59 5.31
CA SER A 269 8.49 3.49 5.97
C SER A 269 7.32 4.03 6.81
N ALA A 270 7.53 5.13 7.55
CA ALA A 270 6.46 5.78 8.30
C ALA A 270 5.31 6.23 7.38
N LEU A 271 5.62 6.86 6.24
CA LEU A 271 4.61 7.38 5.31
C LEU A 271 3.82 6.25 4.63
N ILE A 272 4.53 5.25 4.06
CA ILE A 272 3.91 4.11 3.34
C ILE A 272 2.99 3.31 4.27
N HIS A 273 3.45 3.02 5.50
CA HIS A 273 2.81 2.04 6.38
C HIS A 273 1.76 2.65 7.32
N ALA A 274 1.76 3.99 7.53
CA ALA A 274 0.85 4.62 8.46
C ALA A 274 -0.38 5.23 7.78
N ALA A 275 -0.18 6.11 6.79
CA ALA A 275 -1.23 7.02 6.35
C ALA A 275 -1.52 6.94 4.84
N THR A 276 -0.74 6.16 4.04
CA THR A 276 -0.82 6.28 2.58
C THR A 276 -1.03 4.93 1.88
N MET A 277 -0.01 4.38 1.21
CA MET A 277 -0.15 3.32 0.23
C MET A 277 -0.90 2.07 0.73
N VAL A 278 -0.54 1.58 1.94
CA VAL A 278 -1.16 0.36 2.47
C VAL A 278 -2.62 0.55 2.88
N THR A 279 -3.07 1.79 3.05
CA THR A 279 -4.46 2.14 3.37
C THR A 279 -5.35 2.25 2.14
N ALA A 280 -4.74 2.37 0.95
CA ALA A 280 -5.45 2.59 -0.31
C ALA A 280 -6.42 1.44 -0.68
N GLY A 281 -6.05 0.18 -0.39
CA GLY A 281 -6.94 -0.95 -0.65
C GLY A 281 -8.16 -0.97 0.27
N VAL A 282 -8.01 -0.62 1.54
CA VAL A 282 -9.14 -0.50 2.47
C VAL A 282 -10.08 0.63 2.00
N TYR A 283 -9.51 1.78 1.61
CA TYR A 283 -10.26 2.87 1.00
C TYR A 283 -11.06 2.40 -0.22
N LEU A 284 -10.39 1.67 -1.15
CA LEU A 284 -11.00 1.16 -2.36
C LEU A 284 -12.20 0.25 -2.08
N ILE A 285 -12.05 -0.71 -1.15
CA ILE A 285 -13.13 -1.64 -0.79
C ILE A 285 -14.32 -0.88 -0.20
N VAL A 286 -14.08 0.02 0.76
CA VAL A 286 -15.13 0.81 1.40
C VAL A 286 -15.77 1.80 0.43
N ARG A 287 -14.99 2.47 -0.43
CA ARG A 287 -15.51 3.37 -1.48
C ARG A 287 -16.38 2.63 -2.51
N SER A 288 -16.07 1.37 -2.77
CA SER A 288 -16.81 0.49 -3.68
C SER A 288 -17.92 -0.31 -2.98
N GLY A 289 -18.36 0.11 -1.78
CA GLY A 289 -19.27 -0.64 -0.93
C GLY A 289 -20.53 -1.13 -1.65
N ALA A 290 -21.14 -0.32 -2.52
CA ALA A 290 -22.30 -0.72 -3.30
C ALA A 290 -22.05 -1.95 -4.19
N VAL A 291 -20.86 -2.06 -4.78
CA VAL A 291 -20.44 -3.25 -5.57
C VAL A 291 -20.35 -4.47 -4.66
N PHE A 292 -19.76 -4.34 -3.47
CA PHE A 292 -19.61 -5.46 -2.54
C PHE A 292 -20.93 -5.90 -1.90
N VAL A 293 -21.89 -4.99 -1.71
CA VAL A 293 -23.25 -5.36 -1.30
C VAL A 293 -23.95 -6.17 -2.40
N ALA A 294 -23.77 -5.81 -3.67
CA ALA A 294 -24.30 -6.57 -4.82
C ALA A 294 -23.51 -7.88 -5.09
N ALA A 295 -22.32 -8.04 -4.51
CA ALA A 295 -21.38 -9.14 -4.70
C ALA A 295 -20.98 -9.83 -3.38
N PRO A 296 -21.89 -10.48 -2.65
CA PRO A 296 -21.60 -11.03 -1.31
C PRO A 296 -20.49 -12.10 -1.31
N VAL A 297 -20.28 -12.82 -2.41
CA VAL A 297 -19.16 -13.76 -2.55
C VAL A 297 -17.82 -13.00 -2.56
N ALA A 298 -17.72 -11.89 -3.26
CA ALA A 298 -16.53 -11.06 -3.28
C ALA A 298 -16.28 -10.39 -1.91
N ALA A 299 -17.32 -9.91 -1.23
CA ALA A 299 -17.23 -9.39 0.13
C ALA A 299 -16.68 -10.43 1.12
N THR A 300 -17.19 -11.66 1.04
CA THR A 300 -16.68 -12.80 1.82
C THR A 300 -15.21 -13.07 1.53
N ALA A 301 -14.79 -13.00 0.25
CA ALA A 301 -13.38 -13.16 -0.12
C ALA A 301 -12.50 -12.06 0.49
N VAL A 302 -12.96 -10.80 0.54
CA VAL A 302 -12.26 -9.71 1.24
C VAL A 302 -12.05 -10.05 2.72
N ALA A 303 -13.10 -10.51 3.42
CA ALA A 303 -13.04 -10.88 4.82
C ALA A 303 -12.06 -12.03 5.07
N ILE A 304 -12.09 -13.08 4.24
CA ILE A 304 -11.19 -14.24 4.34
C ILE A 304 -9.73 -13.79 4.14
N ILE A 305 -9.43 -13.03 3.09
CA ILE A 305 -8.09 -12.55 2.80
C ILE A 305 -7.58 -11.64 3.94
N GLY A 306 -8.44 -10.79 4.49
CA GLY A 306 -8.13 -9.98 5.66
C GLY A 306 -7.76 -10.84 6.87
N ALA A 307 -8.56 -11.86 7.19
CA ALA A 307 -8.33 -12.79 8.30
C ALA A 307 -7.02 -13.59 8.13
N ILE A 308 -6.74 -14.10 6.94
CA ILE A 308 -5.48 -14.80 6.62
C ILE A 308 -4.29 -13.87 6.81
N THR A 309 -4.35 -12.66 6.25
CA THR A 309 -3.24 -11.68 6.30
C THR A 309 -2.99 -11.21 7.72
N LEU A 310 -4.04 -11.02 8.51
CA LEU A 310 -3.97 -10.68 9.93
C LEU A 310 -3.09 -11.68 10.69
N LEU A 311 -3.39 -12.99 10.58
CA LEU A 311 -2.62 -14.04 11.24
C LEU A 311 -1.22 -14.20 10.64
N PHE A 312 -1.09 -14.11 9.33
CA PHE A 312 0.20 -14.19 8.65
C PHE A 312 1.17 -13.13 9.19
N GLY A 313 0.76 -11.85 9.20
CA GLY A 313 1.56 -10.76 9.72
C GLY A 313 1.90 -10.93 11.20
N ALA A 314 0.94 -11.38 12.02
CA ALA A 314 1.15 -11.62 13.44
C ALA A 314 2.19 -12.72 13.70
N ILE A 315 2.12 -13.85 12.99
CA ILE A 315 3.07 -14.98 13.10
C ILE A 315 4.47 -14.55 12.68
N VAL A 316 4.61 -13.88 11.53
CA VAL A 316 5.90 -13.37 11.03
C VAL A 316 6.52 -12.38 12.00
N GLY A 317 5.72 -11.46 12.56
CA GLY A 317 6.16 -10.47 13.55
C GLY A 317 6.80 -11.08 14.80
N CYS A 318 6.38 -12.28 15.21
CA CYS A 318 6.95 -12.99 16.35
C CYS A 318 8.41 -13.43 16.14
N ALA A 319 8.84 -13.62 14.88
CA ALA A 319 10.10 -14.27 14.56
C ALA A 319 11.18 -13.33 14.01
N LYS A 320 10.83 -12.12 13.54
CA LYS A 320 11.81 -11.16 13.03
C LYS A 320 12.60 -10.51 14.17
N ASP A 321 13.90 -10.29 13.93
CA ASP A 321 14.81 -9.61 14.85
C ASP A 321 15.16 -8.18 14.41
N ASP A 322 14.87 -7.82 13.15
CA ASP A 322 14.95 -6.47 12.61
C ASP A 322 13.72 -5.66 13.05
N MET A 323 13.95 -4.53 13.75
CA MET A 323 12.90 -3.67 14.31
C MET A 323 11.92 -3.15 13.23
N LYS A 324 12.44 -2.72 12.07
CA LYS A 324 11.61 -2.24 10.96
C LYS A 324 10.78 -3.36 10.36
N LYS A 325 11.35 -4.57 10.21
CA LYS A 325 10.62 -5.74 9.69
C LYS A 325 9.52 -6.22 10.63
N VAL A 326 9.72 -6.12 11.96
CA VAL A 326 8.63 -6.38 12.93
C VAL A 326 7.50 -5.36 12.75
N LEU A 327 7.82 -4.08 12.59
CA LEU A 327 6.82 -3.04 12.35
C LEU A 327 6.10 -3.21 11.01
N ALA A 328 6.77 -3.69 9.96
CA ALA A 328 6.16 -4.03 8.68
C ALA A 328 5.19 -5.22 8.81
N ALA A 329 5.59 -6.30 9.47
CA ALA A 329 4.74 -7.45 9.78
C ALA A 329 3.52 -7.04 10.62
N SER A 330 3.73 -6.14 11.58
CA SER A 330 2.66 -5.53 12.36
C SER A 330 1.70 -4.70 11.49
N THR A 331 2.20 -3.98 10.49
CA THR A 331 1.34 -3.25 9.53
C THR A 331 0.48 -4.23 8.75
N MET A 332 1.08 -5.30 8.22
CA MET A 332 0.37 -6.37 7.52
C MET A 332 -0.78 -6.93 8.37
N SER A 333 -0.52 -7.23 9.64
CA SER A 333 -1.53 -7.72 10.58
C SER A 333 -2.65 -6.70 10.79
N GLN A 334 -2.34 -5.41 11.02
CA GLN A 334 -3.35 -4.38 11.28
C GLN A 334 -4.20 -4.05 10.04
N ILE A 335 -3.59 -3.98 8.86
CA ILE A 335 -4.35 -3.82 7.61
C ILE A 335 -5.21 -5.08 7.35
N GLY A 336 -4.75 -6.26 7.75
CA GLY A 336 -5.57 -7.48 7.76
C GLY A 336 -6.85 -7.33 8.59
N TYR A 337 -6.78 -6.71 9.80
CA TYR A 337 -7.97 -6.36 10.58
C TYR A 337 -8.92 -5.42 9.82
N MET A 338 -8.37 -4.37 9.20
CA MET A 338 -9.16 -3.41 8.44
C MET A 338 -9.82 -4.04 7.22
N MET A 339 -9.11 -4.93 6.52
CA MET A 339 -9.66 -5.68 5.39
C MET A 339 -10.73 -6.69 5.83
N LEU A 340 -10.51 -7.38 6.95
CA LEU A 340 -11.54 -8.22 7.55
C LEU A 340 -12.81 -7.40 7.81
N GLY A 341 -12.69 -6.28 8.54
CA GLY A 341 -13.81 -5.39 8.81
C GLY A 341 -14.47 -4.82 7.55
N ALA A 342 -13.67 -4.44 6.55
CA ALA A 342 -14.19 -3.94 5.25
C ALA A 342 -15.00 -5.03 4.51
N GLY A 343 -14.58 -6.29 4.58
CA GLY A 343 -15.26 -7.43 3.99
C GLY A 343 -16.58 -7.82 4.70
N LEU A 344 -16.79 -7.38 5.95
CA LEU A 344 -18.05 -7.58 6.66
C LEU A 344 -19.19 -6.68 6.15
N GLY A 345 -18.91 -5.76 5.23
CA GLY A 345 -19.92 -4.85 4.71
C GLY A 345 -20.25 -3.70 5.68
N PRO A 346 -21.52 -3.21 5.67
CA PRO A 346 -21.94 -2.04 6.46
C PRO A 346 -21.68 -2.16 7.96
N ILE A 347 -21.65 -3.39 8.50
CA ILE A 347 -21.35 -3.65 9.93
C ILE A 347 -19.91 -3.25 10.27
N GLY A 348 -18.97 -3.36 9.32
CA GLY A 348 -17.54 -3.20 9.59
C GLY A 348 -16.87 -1.99 8.93
N TRP A 349 -17.49 -1.34 7.92
CA TRP A 349 -16.84 -0.28 7.14
C TRP A 349 -16.38 0.91 7.98
N ALA A 350 -17.28 1.45 8.79
CA ALA A 350 -16.97 2.60 9.65
C ALA A 350 -15.84 2.29 10.62
N PHE A 351 -15.83 1.10 11.23
CA PHE A 351 -14.80 0.68 12.17
C PHE A 351 -13.46 0.41 11.49
N SER A 352 -13.47 -0.11 10.25
CA SER A 352 -12.25 -0.27 9.44
C SER A 352 -11.58 1.06 9.16
N ILE A 353 -12.34 2.09 8.76
CA ILE A 353 -11.83 3.45 8.53
C ILE A 353 -11.45 4.12 9.85
N PHE A 354 -12.18 3.89 10.94
CA PHE A 354 -11.82 4.40 12.25
C PHE A 354 -10.48 3.84 12.73
N HIS A 355 -10.30 2.52 12.60
CA HIS A 355 -9.03 1.91 12.96
C HIS A 355 -7.89 2.36 12.04
N LEU A 356 -8.16 2.54 10.74
CA LEU A 356 -7.20 3.11 9.79
C LEU A 356 -6.75 4.52 10.22
N PHE A 357 -7.67 5.37 10.63
CA PHE A 357 -7.36 6.73 11.07
C PHE A 357 -6.48 6.74 12.32
N THR A 358 -6.86 5.99 13.35
CA THR A 358 -6.06 5.88 14.60
C THR A 358 -4.72 5.18 14.36
N HIS A 359 -4.70 4.14 13.52
CA HIS A 359 -3.49 3.42 13.11
C HIS A 359 -2.47 4.35 12.46
N GLY A 360 -2.91 5.30 11.64
CA GLY A 360 -2.04 6.28 11.02
C GLY A 360 -1.18 7.04 12.03
N PHE A 361 -1.73 7.42 13.16
CA PHE A 361 -1.00 8.13 14.23
C PHE A 361 -0.03 7.22 14.97
N PHE A 362 -0.49 6.14 15.56
CA PHE A 362 0.40 5.31 16.36
C PHE A 362 1.43 4.54 15.52
N LYS A 363 1.11 4.25 14.26
CA LYS A 363 2.04 3.56 13.38
C LYS A 363 3.15 4.47 12.87
N ALA A 364 2.82 5.70 12.46
CA ALA A 364 3.82 6.70 12.13
C ALA A 364 4.74 6.94 13.33
N LEU A 365 4.17 7.14 14.52
CA LEU A 365 4.92 7.28 15.77
C LEU A 365 5.92 6.14 15.98
N MET A 366 5.50 4.89 15.80
CA MET A 366 6.35 3.72 16.03
C MET A 366 7.48 3.61 15.00
N PHE A 367 7.21 3.92 13.72
CA PHE A 367 8.26 3.97 12.71
C PHE A 367 9.24 5.11 12.93
N LEU A 368 8.76 6.31 13.26
CA LEU A 368 9.65 7.43 13.59
C LEU A 368 10.45 7.14 14.86
N GLY A 369 9.84 6.51 15.86
CA GLY A 369 10.54 6.04 17.05
C GLY A 369 11.60 4.98 16.75
N ALA A 370 11.33 4.05 15.81
CA ALA A 370 12.34 3.10 15.33
C ALA A 370 13.48 3.82 14.62
N GLY A 371 13.18 4.83 13.79
CA GLY A 371 14.19 5.67 13.16
C GLY A 371 15.03 6.43 14.15
N SER A 372 14.44 6.95 15.24
CA SER A 372 15.16 7.60 16.33
C SER A 372 16.11 6.61 17.05
N VAL A 373 15.64 5.38 17.33
CA VAL A 373 16.49 4.32 17.92
C VAL A 373 17.66 3.99 16.99
N MET A 374 17.41 3.79 15.70
CA MET A 374 18.45 3.51 14.72
C MET A 374 19.48 4.64 14.64
N HIS A 375 19.02 5.89 14.57
CA HIS A 375 19.88 7.06 14.54
C HIS A 375 20.78 7.14 15.79
N GLY A 376 20.20 6.94 16.97
CA GLY A 376 20.95 6.92 18.23
C GLY A 376 21.84 5.71 18.43
N MET A 377 21.65 4.63 17.64
CA MET A 377 22.40 3.38 17.71
C MET A 377 23.33 3.15 16.50
N GLY A 378 23.67 4.19 15.73
CA GLY A 378 24.58 4.08 14.59
C GLY A 378 24.06 3.15 13.50
N ASP A 379 22.81 3.35 13.09
CA ASP A 379 22.05 2.63 12.06
C ASP A 379 21.81 1.12 12.35
N GLN A 380 22.00 0.69 13.59
CA GLN A 380 21.68 -0.67 14.00
C GLN A 380 20.16 -0.93 13.92
N VAL A 381 19.76 -2.03 13.28
CA VAL A 381 18.35 -2.45 13.12
C VAL A 381 17.99 -3.68 13.97
N ASN A 382 18.98 -4.47 14.39
CA ASN A 382 18.80 -5.73 15.07
C ASN A 382 18.51 -5.53 16.56
N MET A 383 17.27 -5.87 16.98
CA MET A 383 16.83 -5.74 18.38
C MET A 383 17.66 -6.55 19.37
N ARG A 384 18.38 -7.60 18.93
CA ARG A 384 19.27 -8.39 19.79
C ARG A 384 20.51 -7.61 20.24
N ARG A 385 20.79 -6.49 19.57
CA ARG A 385 21.91 -5.57 19.88
C ARG A 385 21.46 -4.30 20.58
N PHE A 386 20.19 -4.23 21.03
CA PHE A 386 19.64 -3.12 21.81
C PHE A 386 19.63 -3.45 23.32
N GLY A 387 18.62 -3.03 24.01
CA GLY A 387 18.44 -3.22 25.46
C GLY A 387 18.81 -2.00 26.26
N ALA A 388 18.13 -1.79 27.38
CA ALA A 388 18.35 -0.69 28.34
C ALA A 388 18.32 0.74 27.75
N LEU A 389 17.77 0.95 26.52
CA LEU A 389 17.78 2.26 25.85
C LEU A 389 16.90 3.31 26.54
N ARG A 390 15.98 2.91 27.44
CA ARG A 390 15.10 3.86 28.15
C ARG A 390 15.86 4.95 28.92
N GLY A 391 17.09 4.65 29.36
CA GLY A 391 17.92 5.58 30.12
C GLY A 391 18.56 6.65 29.23
N ALA A 392 19.04 6.24 28.05
CA ALA A 392 19.70 7.10 27.08
C ALA A 392 18.72 7.86 26.17
N MET A 393 17.55 7.26 25.87
CA MET A 393 16.57 7.76 24.91
C MET A 393 15.18 7.89 25.57
N LYS A 394 15.05 8.82 26.50
CA LYS A 394 13.84 8.97 27.36
C LYS A 394 12.61 9.39 26.57
N VAL A 395 12.74 10.36 25.66
CA VAL A 395 11.62 10.87 24.85
C VAL A 395 11.19 9.80 23.85
N THR A 396 12.14 9.18 23.15
CA THR A 396 11.87 8.09 22.23
C THR A 396 11.21 6.91 22.94
N TRP A 397 11.69 6.53 24.13
CA TRP A 397 11.08 5.46 24.93
C TRP A 397 9.63 5.78 25.31
N LEU A 398 9.36 6.99 25.83
CA LEU A 398 8.03 7.39 26.28
C LEU A 398 7.03 7.45 25.12
N THR A 399 7.42 8.08 24.00
CA THR A 399 6.56 8.20 22.82
C THR A 399 6.31 6.84 22.17
N PHE A 400 7.34 5.99 22.07
CA PHE A 400 7.20 4.62 21.57
C PHE A 400 6.29 3.77 22.46
N MET A 401 6.35 3.96 23.81
CA MET A 401 5.47 3.30 24.76
C MET A 401 3.98 3.66 24.51
N MET A 402 3.68 4.93 24.20
CA MET A 402 2.31 5.35 23.84
C MET A 402 1.82 4.63 22.58
N GLY A 403 2.66 4.55 21.54
CA GLY A 403 2.34 3.79 20.32
C GLY A 403 2.18 2.28 20.58
N TRP A 404 3.03 1.70 21.41
CA TRP A 404 2.95 0.30 21.82
C TRP A 404 1.63 0.01 22.55
N LEU A 405 1.25 0.79 23.55
CA LEU A 405 -0.03 0.62 24.27
C LEU A 405 -1.24 0.84 23.35
N ALA A 406 -1.13 1.78 22.40
CA ALA A 406 -2.20 2.02 21.43
C ALA A 406 -2.41 0.81 20.50
N ILE A 407 -1.36 0.22 19.92
CA ILE A 407 -1.52 -0.93 19.03
C ILE A 407 -1.97 -2.19 19.75
N LEU A 408 -1.63 -2.35 21.03
CA LEU A 408 -2.14 -3.42 21.85
C LEU A 408 -3.66 -3.31 22.07
N GLY A 409 -4.21 -2.11 22.04
CA GLY A 409 -5.61 -1.85 22.36
C GLY A 409 -5.85 -1.78 23.89
N VAL A 410 -4.90 -1.23 24.63
CA VAL A 410 -5.04 -1.00 26.08
C VAL A 410 -5.87 0.27 26.33
N PRO A 411 -6.92 0.25 27.17
CA PRO A 411 -7.61 1.49 27.56
C PRO A 411 -6.65 2.47 28.29
N PRO A 412 -6.71 3.79 28.05
CA PRO A 412 -7.65 4.53 27.18
C PRO A 412 -7.11 4.82 25.76
N PHE A 413 -6.03 4.16 25.31
CA PHE A 413 -5.35 4.44 24.06
C PHE A 413 -6.22 4.18 22.84
N SER A 414 -5.89 4.85 21.72
CA SER A 414 -6.75 4.94 20.52
C SER A 414 -7.09 3.59 19.88
N GLY A 415 -6.20 2.61 19.95
CA GLY A 415 -6.45 1.26 19.40
C GLY A 415 -7.55 0.48 20.10
N TYR A 416 -7.79 0.70 21.40
CA TYR A 416 -8.90 0.11 22.14
C TYR A 416 -10.25 0.51 21.54
N TRP A 417 -10.43 1.79 21.24
CA TRP A 417 -11.69 2.32 20.71
C TRP A 417 -11.97 1.92 19.26
N SER A 418 -10.96 1.58 18.49
CA SER A 418 -11.09 1.28 17.07
C SER A 418 -10.95 -0.21 16.74
N LYS A 419 -9.89 -0.90 17.20
CA LYS A 419 -9.63 -2.30 16.88
C LYS A 419 -10.65 -3.24 17.52
N ASP A 420 -11.03 -2.99 18.78
CA ASP A 420 -11.96 -3.84 19.49
C ASP A 420 -13.35 -3.83 18.84
N LYS A 421 -13.73 -2.71 18.21
CA LYS A 421 -14.96 -2.63 17.40
C LYS A 421 -14.91 -3.47 16.13
N ILE A 422 -13.74 -3.65 15.50
CA ILE A 422 -13.59 -4.61 14.40
C ILE A 422 -13.72 -6.04 14.91
N ILE A 423 -13.17 -6.36 16.08
CA ILE A 423 -13.31 -7.70 16.70
C ILE A 423 -14.77 -8.00 17.00
N GLU A 424 -15.50 -7.04 17.57
CA GLU A 424 -16.94 -7.13 17.85
C GLU A 424 -17.75 -7.34 16.57
N ALA A 425 -17.48 -6.54 15.52
CA ALA A 425 -18.09 -6.68 14.19
C ALA A 425 -17.78 -8.06 13.58
N ALA A 426 -16.59 -8.60 13.77
CA ALA A 426 -16.21 -9.92 13.29
C ALA A 426 -17.03 -11.03 13.96
N PHE A 427 -17.33 -10.92 15.26
CA PHE A 427 -18.25 -11.83 15.95
C PHE A 427 -19.72 -11.62 15.54
N SER A 428 -20.07 -10.49 14.95
CA SER A 428 -21.41 -10.20 14.43
C SER A 428 -21.64 -10.69 12.99
N ALA A 429 -20.61 -11.25 12.32
CA ALA A 429 -20.75 -11.80 10.99
C ALA A 429 -21.73 -12.98 10.99
N HIS A 430 -22.70 -12.95 10.09
CA HIS A 430 -23.77 -13.96 10.01
C HIS A 430 -24.04 -14.45 8.57
N THR A 431 -23.27 -13.99 7.59
CA THR A 431 -23.43 -14.38 6.18
C THR A 431 -22.13 -14.89 5.60
N PHE A 432 -22.21 -15.90 4.76
CA PHE A 432 -21.09 -16.47 4.01
C PHE A 432 -21.54 -16.69 2.55
N GLY A 433 -20.88 -16.03 1.61
CA GLY A 433 -21.22 -16.11 0.19
C GLY A 433 -22.63 -15.64 -0.14
N GLY A 434 -23.26 -14.80 0.72
CA GLY A 434 -24.64 -14.34 0.57
C GLY A 434 -25.69 -15.25 1.21
N SER A 435 -25.30 -16.37 1.79
CA SER A 435 -26.18 -17.26 2.56
C SER A 435 -26.01 -17.04 4.06
N GLU A 436 -27.09 -17.29 4.83
CA GLU A 436 -27.04 -17.20 6.28
C GLU A 436 -26.09 -18.29 6.86
N ALA A 437 -25.15 -17.87 7.70
CA ALA A 437 -24.10 -18.73 8.26
C ALA A 437 -23.60 -18.17 9.60
N THR A 438 -24.35 -18.36 10.66
CA THR A 438 -24.02 -17.82 12.00
C THR A 438 -22.69 -18.34 12.56
N TRP A 439 -22.23 -19.50 12.11
CA TRP A 439 -20.93 -20.08 12.51
C TRP A 439 -19.73 -19.24 12.09
N ILE A 440 -19.88 -18.41 11.03
CA ILE A 440 -18.75 -17.62 10.49
C ILE A 440 -18.31 -16.52 11.47
N GLY A 441 -19.23 -15.98 12.27
CA GLY A 441 -18.93 -15.03 13.34
C GLY A 441 -17.95 -15.61 14.36
N TRP A 442 -18.07 -16.89 14.70
CA TRP A 442 -17.11 -17.57 15.57
C TRP A 442 -15.73 -17.66 14.93
N ILE A 443 -15.63 -17.97 13.63
CA ILE A 443 -14.34 -18.09 12.93
C ILE A 443 -13.66 -16.74 12.83
N TYR A 444 -14.34 -15.72 12.30
CA TYR A 444 -13.76 -14.40 12.12
C TYR A 444 -13.44 -13.72 13.45
N GLY A 445 -14.37 -13.79 14.40
CA GLY A 445 -14.20 -13.23 15.74
C GLY A 445 -13.04 -13.88 16.50
N THR A 446 -12.95 -15.21 16.51
CA THR A 446 -11.85 -15.93 17.16
C THR A 446 -10.51 -15.65 16.48
N THR A 447 -10.48 -15.58 15.13
CA THR A 447 -9.27 -15.23 14.38
C THR A 447 -8.78 -13.83 14.77
N ALA A 448 -9.67 -12.86 14.82
CA ALA A 448 -9.35 -11.49 15.22
C ALA A 448 -8.91 -11.43 16.71
N LEU A 449 -9.58 -12.16 17.60
CA LEU A 449 -9.27 -12.23 19.00
C LEU A 449 -7.87 -12.83 19.27
N VAL A 450 -7.55 -13.96 18.64
CA VAL A 450 -6.23 -14.60 18.72
C VAL A 450 -5.15 -13.68 18.15
N GLY A 451 -5.44 -13.04 17.01
CA GLY A 451 -4.55 -12.06 16.41
C GLY A 451 -4.20 -10.91 17.36
N ALA A 452 -5.14 -10.45 18.21
CA ALA A 452 -4.88 -9.41 19.20
C ALA A 452 -3.88 -9.88 20.27
N GLY A 453 -4.03 -11.10 20.76
CA GLY A 453 -3.08 -11.71 21.72
C GLY A 453 -1.67 -11.88 21.14
N VAL A 454 -1.57 -12.38 19.90
CA VAL A 454 -0.28 -12.52 19.19
C VAL A 454 0.34 -11.14 18.91
N THR A 455 -0.48 -10.15 18.55
CA THR A 455 -0.03 -8.75 18.38
C THR A 455 0.59 -8.22 19.67
N ALA A 456 -0.06 -8.46 20.81
CA ALA A 456 0.44 -8.05 22.11
C ALA A 456 1.80 -8.71 22.42
N PHE A 457 1.97 -9.98 22.09
CA PHE A 457 3.24 -10.69 22.28
C PHE A 457 4.37 -10.10 21.45
N TYR A 458 4.24 -10.00 20.12
CA TYR A 458 5.37 -9.58 19.29
C TYR A 458 5.69 -8.08 19.43
N MET A 459 4.69 -7.24 19.66
CA MET A 459 4.93 -5.82 19.91
C MET A 459 5.59 -5.57 21.27
N SER A 460 5.19 -6.34 22.29
CA SER A 460 5.84 -6.29 23.60
C SER A 460 7.25 -6.86 23.55
N ARG A 461 7.49 -7.92 22.76
CA ARG A 461 8.84 -8.43 22.48
C ARG A 461 9.73 -7.33 21.89
N LEU A 462 9.26 -6.62 20.85
CA LEU A 462 9.97 -5.49 20.25
C LEU A 462 10.27 -4.41 21.30
N PHE A 463 9.28 -4.00 22.09
CA PHE A 463 9.42 -2.96 23.09
C PHE A 463 10.42 -3.34 24.19
N PHE A 464 10.30 -4.54 24.78
CA PHE A 464 11.18 -4.97 25.86
C PHE A 464 12.62 -5.24 25.37
N MET A 465 12.80 -5.87 24.21
CA MET A 465 14.14 -6.10 23.67
C MET A 465 14.88 -4.80 23.33
N THR A 466 14.16 -3.73 23.01
CA THR A 466 14.75 -2.44 22.66
C THR A 466 15.07 -1.59 23.89
N PHE A 467 14.10 -1.41 24.78
CA PHE A 467 14.20 -0.40 25.83
C PHE A 467 14.51 -0.94 27.22
N HIS A 468 14.36 -2.24 27.43
CA HIS A 468 14.51 -2.87 28.74
C HIS A 468 15.61 -3.95 28.73
N GLY A 469 15.80 -4.60 29.87
CA GLY A 469 16.84 -5.63 30.04
C GLY A 469 18.27 -5.08 30.11
N LYS A 470 19.26 -5.92 29.80
CA LYS A 470 20.68 -5.54 29.80
C LYS A 470 21.07 -4.85 28.48
N ALA A 471 22.02 -3.92 28.56
CA ALA A 471 22.60 -3.26 27.38
C ALA A 471 23.44 -4.25 26.54
N ARG A 472 23.24 -4.22 25.22
CA ARG A 472 23.93 -5.08 24.23
C ARG A 472 24.40 -4.24 23.03
N TRP A 473 24.84 -3.03 23.28
CA TRP A 473 25.07 -1.95 22.30
C TRP A 473 26.32 -2.18 21.47
N THR A 474 26.13 -2.74 20.27
CA THR A 474 27.21 -2.97 19.31
C THR A 474 26.73 -2.70 17.88
N THR A 475 27.66 -2.27 17.00
CA THR A 475 27.41 -2.17 15.54
C THR A 475 27.33 -3.55 14.89
N GLU A 476 26.75 -3.65 13.69
CA GLU A 476 26.73 -4.92 12.95
C GLU A 476 28.07 -5.29 12.34
N ALA A 477 28.78 -4.32 11.80
CA ALA A 477 29.97 -4.56 10.98
C ALA A 477 31.17 -5.12 11.74
N GLU A 478 31.39 -4.69 13.01
CA GLU A 478 32.62 -5.01 13.75
C GLU A 478 32.38 -5.39 15.22
N GLY A 479 31.13 -5.37 15.69
CA GLY A 479 30.82 -5.53 17.11
C GLY A 479 31.35 -4.38 17.97
N SER A 480 31.68 -3.24 17.38
CA SER A 480 32.18 -2.06 18.07
C SER A 480 31.15 -1.48 19.04
N PRO A 481 31.55 -0.99 20.24
CA PRO A 481 30.63 -0.37 21.18
C PRO A 481 29.95 0.87 20.58
N VAL A 482 28.66 1.04 20.82
CA VAL A 482 27.87 2.22 20.44
C VAL A 482 27.50 3.00 21.69
N HIS A 483 27.51 4.31 21.61
CA HIS A 483 27.04 5.20 22.68
C HIS A 483 25.67 5.79 22.31
N PRO A 484 24.58 5.21 22.80
CA PRO A 484 23.24 5.67 22.45
C PRO A 484 22.99 7.11 22.91
N HIS A 485 22.34 7.90 22.06
CA HIS A 485 21.95 9.27 22.36
C HIS A 485 20.54 9.57 21.86
N GLU A 486 19.85 10.50 22.51
CA GLU A 486 18.52 10.94 22.11
C GLU A 486 18.59 11.78 20.82
N SER A 487 17.59 11.68 19.99
CA SER A 487 17.48 12.47 18.76
C SER A 487 17.14 13.94 19.06
N GLY A 488 17.48 14.83 18.14
CA GLY A 488 17.19 16.26 18.24
C GLY A 488 15.70 16.62 18.17
N ALA A 489 15.37 17.89 18.44
CA ALA A 489 14.00 18.38 18.53
C ALA A 489 13.19 18.19 17.23
N LEU A 490 13.82 18.31 16.05
CA LEU A 490 13.13 18.10 14.76
C LEU A 490 12.64 16.66 14.58
N MET A 491 13.21 15.70 15.29
CA MET A 491 12.75 14.31 15.30
C MET A 491 11.80 14.04 16.47
N THR A 492 12.09 14.55 17.67
CA THR A 492 11.30 14.24 18.87
C THR A 492 9.96 14.97 18.93
N VAL A 493 9.87 16.23 18.46
CA VAL A 493 8.59 16.99 18.46
C VAL A 493 7.51 16.32 17.60
N PRO A 494 7.76 15.88 16.35
CA PRO A 494 6.77 15.11 15.59
C PRO A 494 6.32 13.85 16.32
N MET A 495 7.24 13.11 16.98
CA MET A 495 6.89 11.92 17.75
C MET A 495 5.98 12.25 18.95
N ILE A 496 6.21 13.36 19.65
CA ILE A 496 5.36 13.80 20.77
C ILE A 496 3.95 14.13 20.27
N ILE A 497 3.83 14.87 19.15
CA ILE A 497 2.53 15.23 18.57
C ILE A 497 1.75 13.96 18.17
N LEU A 498 2.41 13.00 17.51
CA LEU A 498 1.81 11.73 17.14
C LEU A 498 1.44 10.89 18.36
N ALA A 499 2.23 10.95 19.44
CA ALA A 499 1.94 10.25 20.70
C ALA A 499 0.68 10.81 21.37
N ILE A 500 0.48 12.12 21.37
CA ILE A 500 -0.75 12.76 21.86
C ILE A 500 -1.95 12.24 21.05
N GLY A 501 -1.86 12.19 19.73
CA GLY A 501 -2.89 11.61 18.87
C GLY A 501 -3.17 10.12 19.18
N ALA A 502 -2.12 9.32 19.40
CA ALA A 502 -2.24 7.90 19.74
C ALA A 502 -2.95 7.66 21.10
N VAL A 503 -2.91 8.63 22.01
CA VAL A 503 -3.61 8.55 23.31
C VAL A 503 -5.05 9.05 23.19
N ILE A 504 -5.28 10.22 22.56
CA ILE A 504 -6.53 10.98 22.71
C ILE A 504 -7.54 10.67 21.61
N LEU A 505 -7.10 10.50 20.34
CA LEU A 505 -8.01 10.52 19.18
C LEU A 505 -9.05 9.39 19.22
N GLY A 506 -8.69 8.21 19.68
CA GLY A 506 -9.64 7.10 19.75
C GLY A 506 -10.82 7.43 20.68
N ALA A 507 -10.54 7.88 21.88
CA ALA A 507 -11.58 8.26 22.86
C ALA A 507 -12.40 9.46 22.34
N ALA A 508 -11.73 10.52 21.87
CA ALA A 508 -12.40 11.76 21.40
C ALA A 508 -13.36 11.50 20.23
N LEU A 509 -12.99 10.63 19.30
CA LEU A 509 -13.78 10.31 18.12
C LEU A 509 -14.84 9.23 18.35
N SER A 510 -14.75 8.45 19.44
CA SER A 510 -15.74 7.44 19.80
C SER A 510 -16.91 8.00 20.61
N ILE A 511 -16.72 9.15 21.31
CA ILE A 511 -17.79 9.80 22.10
C ILE A 511 -18.98 10.11 21.19
N GLY A 512 -20.19 9.61 21.55
CA GLY A 512 -21.41 9.81 20.78
C GLY A 512 -21.37 9.23 19.36
N ASN A 513 -20.52 8.25 19.10
CA ASN A 513 -20.28 7.69 17.75
C ASN A 513 -19.90 8.75 16.71
N THR A 514 -19.23 9.84 17.13
CA THR A 514 -18.94 11.01 16.31
C THR A 514 -18.29 10.64 14.98
N PHE A 515 -17.28 9.73 15.00
CA PHE A 515 -16.58 9.35 13.77
C PHE A 515 -17.43 8.47 12.85
N VAL A 516 -18.23 7.58 13.40
CA VAL A 516 -19.15 6.72 12.64
C VAL A 516 -20.22 7.57 11.97
N ASN A 517 -20.83 8.50 12.71
CA ASN A 517 -21.82 9.43 12.18
C ASN A 517 -21.21 10.41 11.16
N TRP A 518 -19.95 10.80 11.34
CA TRP A 518 -19.22 11.61 10.36
C TRP A 518 -19.11 10.91 9.00
N LEU A 519 -18.86 9.61 8.98
CA LEU A 519 -18.69 8.84 7.74
C LEU A 519 -20.01 8.47 7.05
N ALA A 520 -21.14 8.50 7.75
CA ALA A 520 -22.44 8.04 7.26
C ALA A 520 -22.83 8.60 5.87
N PRO A 521 -22.63 9.89 5.54
CA PRO A 521 -22.97 10.42 4.21
C PRO A 521 -22.22 9.76 3.05
N SER A 522 -21.03 9.18 3.33
CA SER A 522 -20.18 8.55 2.31
C SER A 522 -20.38 7.05 2.19
N ILE A 523 -20.63 6.36 3.31
CA ILE A 523 -20.63 4.89 3.38
C ILE A 523 -21.95 4.29 3.87
N GLY A 524 -22.96 5.12 4.15
CA GLY A 524 -24.22 4.70 4.77
C GLY A 524 -24.13 4.64 6.29
N HIS A 525 -25.30 4.56 6.92
CA HIS A 525 -25.38 4.40 8.37
C HIS A 525 -24.92 3.00 8.79
N LEU A 526 -24.33 2.94 10.00
CA LEU A 526 -23.84 1.68 10.58
C LEU A 526 -25.03 0.72 10.77
N GLU A 527 -24.91 -0.48 10.26
CA GLU A 527 -25.83 -1.57 10.60
C GLU A 527 -25.38 -2.18 11.94
N HIS A 528 -26.30 -2.30 12.86
CA HIS A 528 -26.03 -2.97 14.14
C HIS A 528 -26.07 -4.48 13.94
N GLY A 529 -24.91 -5.12 14.01
CA GLY A 529 -24.82 -6.58 14.10
C GLY A 529 -25.12 -7.09 15.52
N HIS A 530 -25.65 -8.29 15.60
CA HIS A 530 -25.80 -9.01 16.88
C HIS A 530 -24.64 -10.00 17.02
N PRO A 531 -23.64 -9.74 17.87
CA PRO A 531 -22.52 -10.65 18.02
C PRO A 531 -22.98 -11.99 18.62
N VAL A 532 -22.40 -13.09 18.11
CA VAL A 532 -22.66 -14.45 18.62
C VAL A 532 -22.22 -14.67 20.07
N MET A 533 -21.47 -13.72 20.62
CA MET A 533 -21.00 -13.70 22.01
C MET A 533 -21.24 -12.30 22.60
N ASN A 534 -21.55 -12.24 23.91
CA ASN A 534 -21.80 -10.97 24.60
C ASN A 534 -20.59 -10.01 24.47
N GLU A 535 -20.85 -8.75 24.17
CA GLU A 535 -19.84 -7.70 23.94
C GLU A 535 -18.85 -7.55 25.11
N TYR A 536 -19.33 -7.60 26.36
CA TYR A 536 -18.45 -7.51 27.54
C TYR A 536 -17.52 -8.71 27.66
N ILE A 537 -17.97 -9.92 27.22
CA ILE A 537 -17.13 -11.10 27.17
C ILE A 537 -16.05 -10.95 26.11
N ILE A 538 -16.41 -10.42 24.92
CA ILE A 538 -15.45 -10.14 23.83
C ILE A 538 -14.38 -9.17 24.33
N GLN A 539 -14.78 -8.04 24.92
CA GLN A 539 -13.85 -7.03 25.46
C GLN A 539 -12.96 -7.60 26.56
N GLY A 540 -13.55 -8.33 27.51
CA GLY A 540 -12.80 -8.98 28.60
C GLY A 540 -11.80 -10.03 28.08
N ALA A 541 -12.19 -10.85 27.10
CA ALA A 541 -11.33 -11.85 26.48
C ALA A 541 -10.18 -11.20 25.68
N THR A 542 -10.48 -10.13 24.94
CA THR A 542 -9.47 -9.35 24.23
C THR A 542 -8.41 -8.80 25.18
N LEU A 543 -8.85 -8.13 26.24
CA LEU A 543 -7.94 -7.55 27.24
C LEU A 543 -7.12 -8.64 27.95
N ALA A 544 -7.75 -9.76 28.31
CA ALA A 544 -7.05 -10.89 28.93
C ALA A 544 -5.94 -11.45 28.02
N LEU A 545 -6.23 -11.69 26.74
CA LEU A 545 -5.24 -12.18 25.78
C LEU A 545 -4.12 -11.17 25.53
N VAL A 546 -4.44 -9.87 25.50
CA VAL A 546 -3.44 -8.80 25.37
C VAL A 546 -2.51 -8.80 26.59
N ILE A 547 -3.04 -8.89 27.80
CA ILE A 547 -2.25 -8.97 29.03
C ILE A 547 -1.38 -10.23 29.04
N ILE A 548 -1.93 -11.39 28.70
CA ILE A 548 -1.20 -12.65 28.63
C ILE A 548 -0.04 -12.55 27.61
N GLY A 549 -0.31 -12.06 26.41
CA GLY A 549 0.72 -11.87 25.38
C GLY A 549 1.86 -10.95 25.83
N ALA A 550 1.51 -9.82 26.45
CA ALA A 550 2.48 -8.87 26.99
C ALA A 550 3.29 -9.46 28.15
N LEU A 551 2.66 -10.20 29.06
CA LEU A 551 3.33 -10.86 30.19
C LEU A 551 4.31 -11.95 29.73
N ILE A 552 3.93 -12.78 28.74
CA ILE A 552 4.82 -13.79 28.17
C ILE A 552 6.05 -13.11 27.54
N ALA A 553 5.85 -12.02 26.81
CA ALA A 553 6.95 -11.27 26.23
C ALA A 553 7.84 -10.62 27.29
N TRP A 554 7.24 -10.08 28.37
CA TRP A 554 7.99 -9.50 29.48
C TRP A 554 8.85 -10.53 30.21
N MET A 555 8.29 -11.71 30.51
CA MET A 555 9.05 -12.80 31.16
C MET A 555 10.27 -13.22 30.32
N LYS A 556 10.07 -13.37 28.99
CA LYS A 556 11.14 -13.86 28.10
C LYS A 556 12.17 -12.81 27.67
N TYR A 557 11.78 -11.54 27.56
CA TYR A 557 12.61 -10.51 26.94
C TYR A 557 12.81 -9.26 27.80
N GLY A 558 11.98 -9.06 28.81
CA GLY A 558 12.09 -7.94 29.74
C GLY A 558 12.89 -8.28 30.98
N ARG A 559 12.80 -9.55 31.43
CA ARG A 559 13.44 -10.05 32.64
C ARG A 559 14.71 -10.87 32.37
N ASP A 560 14.59 -11.81 31.41
CA ASP A 560 15.67 -12.72 31.08
C ASP A 560 16.71 -12.07 30.16
N GLU A 561 17.92 -12.61 30.16
CA GLU A 561 18.98 -12.16 29.27
C GLU A 561 18.69 -12.59 27.83
N VAL A 562 18.67 -11.62 26.93
CA VAL A 562 18.43 -11.87 25.50
C VAL A 562 19.74 -12.22 24.82
N PRO A 563 19.88 -13.42 24.22
CA PRO A 563 21.10 -13.79 23.50
C PRO A 563 21.29 -12.91 22.26
N THR A 564 22.54 -12.52 21.98
CA THR A 564 22.90 -11.75 20.78
C THR A 564 22.84 -12.59 19.51
N SER A 565 23.11 -13.90 19.61
CA SER A 565 22.94 -14.86 18.52
C SER A 565 21.46 -15.31 18.42
N VAL A 566 21.05 -15.66 17.21
CA VAL A 566 19.69 -16.15 16.97
C VAL A 566 19.56 -17.58 17.49
N PRO A 567 18.68 -17.87 18.49
CA PRO A 567 18.50 -19.22 18.99
C PRO A 567 17.96 -20.16 17.92
N ALA A 568 18.30 -21.44 18.02
CA ALA A 568 17.64 -22.46 17.19
C ALA A 568 16.12 -22.44 17.44
N GLY A 569 15.33 -22.53 16.38
CA GLY A 569 13.87 -22.53 16.43
C GLY A 569 13.29 -23.91 16.08
N ASN A 570 12.03 -24.13 16.44
CA ASN A 570 11.25 -25.24 15.90
C ASN A 570 10.83 -24.94 14.44
N ALA A 571 10.22 -25.91 13.75
CA ALA A 571 9.79 -25.78 12.37
C ALA A 571 8.88 -24.54 12.12
N LEU A 572 7.98 -24.22 13.05
CA LEU A 572 7.11 -23.05 12.94
C LEU A 572 7.90 -21.74 13.07
N THR A 573 8.86 -21.69 13.99
CA THR A 573 9.73 -20.51 14.16
C THR A 573 10.58 -20.28 12.92
N GLU A 574 11.12 -21.35 12.33
CA GLU A 574 11.92 -21.25 11.10
C GLU A 574 11.06 -20.82 9.91
N ALA A 575 9.86 -21.37 9.77
CA ALA A 575 8.89 -20.92 8.77
C ALA A 575 8.55 -19.42 8.94
N ALA A 576 8.29 -18.97 10.17
CA ALA A 576 7.98 -17.56 10.45
C ALA A 576 9.17 -16.62 10.15
N ARG A 577 10.40 -17.06 10.40
CA ARG A 577 11.63 -16.32 10.02
C ARG A 577 11.75 -16.13 8.51
N ARG A 578 11.29 -17.14 7.74
CA ARG A 578 11.30 -17.15 6.26
C ARG A 578 9.98 -16.66 5.66
N ASP A 579 9.24 -15.81 6.37
CA ASP A 579 7.94 -15.28 5.91
C ASP A 579 6.98 -16.38 5.45
N LEU A 580 6.91 -17.48 6.19
CA LEU A 580 6.13 -18.69 5.88
C LEU A 580 6.40 -19.24 4.48
N TYR A 581 7.63 -19.10 3.99
CA TYR A 581 8.09 -19.51 2.65
C TYR A 581 7.37 -18.84 1.47
N GLN A 582 6.69 -17.71 1.69
CA GLN A 582 5.94 -17.01 0.65
C GLN A 582 6.83 -16.61 -0.54
N ASP A 583 8.05 -16.13 -0.27
CA ASP A 583 9.00 -15.78 -1.33
C ASP A 583 9.39 -17.00 -2.17
N THR A 584 9.65 -18.14 -1.53
CA THR A 584 9.94 -19.40 -2.24
C THR A 584 8.78 -19.84 -3.12
N VAL A 585 7.54 -19.70 -2.62
CA VAL A 585 6.32 -19.98 -3.42
C VAL A 585 6.23 -19.04 -4.62
N ASN A 586 6.41 -17.75 -4.42
CA ASN A 586 6.36 -16.75 -5.50
C ASN A 586 7.46 -16.97 -6.54
N GLU A 587 8.68 -17.27 -6.11
CA GLU A 587 9.80 -17.57 -7.00
C GLU A 587 9.53 -18.84 -7.82
N THR A 588 9.09 -19.91 -7.17
CA THR A 588 8.92 -21.22 -7.83
C THR A 588 7.71 -21.22 -8.78
N LEU A 589 6.57 -20.67 -8.36
CA LEU A 589 5.32 -20.76 -9.13
C LEU A 589 5.18 -19.68 -10.19
N PHE A 590 5.78 -18.50 -9.99
CA PHE A 590 5.57 -17.36 -10.88
C PHE A 590 6.86 -16.84 -11.53
N MET A 591 7.92 -16.61 -10.75
CA MET A 591 9.13 -15.96 -11.28
C MET A 591 9.95 -16.92 -12.16
N MET A 592 10.15 -18.17 -11.75
CA MET A 592 10.92 -19.14 -12.56
C MET A 592 10.25 -19.47 -13.89
N PRO A 593 8.93 -19.78 -13.95
CA PRO A 593 8.24 -19.95 -15.23
C PRO A 593 8.28 -18.70 -16.12
N ALA A 594 8.08 -17.50 -15.54
CA ALA A 594 8.17 -16.25 -16.28
C ALA A 594 9.58 -16.02 -16.85
N LYS A 595 10.63 -16.27 -16.06
CA LYS A 595 12.02 -16.26 -16.56
C LYS A 595 12.24 -17.25 -17.70
N GLY A 596 11.70 -18.45 -17.58
CA GLY A 596 11.75 -19.46 -18.64
C GLY A 596 11.13 -18.95 -19.94
N LEU A 597 9.92 -18.39 -19.87
CA LEU A 597 9.23 -17.79 -21.03
C LEU A 597 10.02 -16.65 -21.64
N VAL A 598 10.56 -15.74 -20.82
CA VAL A 598 11.42 -14.62 -21.30
C VAL A 598 12.66 -15.17 -22.01
N THR A 599 13.31 -16.18 -21.44
CA THR A 599 14.49 -16.80 -22.05
C THR A 599 14.15 -17.43 -23.39
N VAL A 600 13.06 -18.20 -23.48
CA VAL A 600 12.58 -18.80 -24.73
C VAL A 600 12.26 -17.72 -25.77
N ALA A 601 11.57 -16.66 -25.38
CA ALA A 601 11.25 -15.55 -26.27
C ALA A 601 12.52 -14.84 -26.77
N THR A 602 13.47 -14.51 -25.89
CA THR A 602 14.71 -13.82 -26.25
C THR A 602 15.62 -14.67 -27.12
N VAL A 603 15.79 -15.97 -26.76
CA VAL A 603 16.59 -16.90 -27.55
C VAL A 603 15.92 -17.20 -28.89
N GLY A 604 14.59 -17.35 -28.89
CA GLY A 604 13.81 -17.54 -30.10
C GLY A 604 13.93 -16.36 -31.07
N ASP A 605 13.81 -15.15 -30.57
CA ASP A 605 13.98 -13.91 -31.36
C ASP A 605 15.40 -13.82 -31.94
N ALA A 606 16.42 -13.88 -31.10
CA ALA A 606 17.81 -13.76 -31.52
C ALA A 606 18.27 -14.91 -32.47
N SER A 607 17.84 -16.15 -32.20
CA SER A 607 18.33 -17.32 -32.95
C SER A 607 17.47 -17.65 -34.18
N ALA A 608 16.14 -17.59 -34.05
CA ALA A 608 15.24 -17.94 -35.15
C ALA A 608 14.96 -16.75 -36.07
N ILE A 609 14.53 -15.61 -35.51
CA ILE A 609 14.11 -14.46 -36.32
C ILE A 609 15.34 -13.72 -36.88
N ASP A 610 16.20 -13.22 -36.00
CA ASP A 610 17.42 -12.51 -36.40
C ASP A 610 18.39 -13.45 -37.09
N GLY A 611 18.52 -14.69 -36.64
CA GLY A 611 19.33 -15.71 -37.29
C GLY A 611 18.90 -16.00 -38.73
N ALA A 612 17.59 -16.12 -38.98
CA ALA A 612 17.04 -16.33 -40.33
C ALA A 612 17.27 -15.11 -41.22
N LEU A 613 17.01 -13.90 -40.72
CA LEU A 613 17.24 -12.64 -41.48
C LEU A 613 18.72 -12.45 -41.82
N ASN A 614 19.61 -12.67 -40.86
CA ASN A 614 21.05 -12.62 -41.05
C ASN A 614 21.52 -13.71 -42.04
N GLY A 615 20.93 -14.90 -41.95
CA GLY A 615 21.19 -16.00 -42.90
C GLY A 615 20.78 -15.68 -44.31
N LEU A 616 19.61 -15.05 -44.52
CA LEU A 616 19.18 -14.54 -45.83
C LEU A 616 20.13 -13.46 -46.34
N GLY A 617 20.57 -12.55 -45.48
CA GLY A 617 21.56 -11.53 -45.82
C GLY A 617 22.91 -12.15 -46.25
N ALA A 618 23.42 -13.12 -45.51
CA ALA A 618 24.64 -13.84 -45.84
C ALA A 618 24.50 -14.67 -47.12
N GLY A 619 23.35 -15.31 -47.31
CA GLY A 619 23.02 -16.03 -48.55
C GLY A 619 23.01 -15.10 -49.79
N SER A 620 22.39 -13.93 -49.65
CA SER A 620 22.36 -12.89 -50.70
C SER A 620 23.76 -12.38 -51.02
N GLN A 621 24.61 -12.16 -50.00
CA GLN A 621 26.01 -11.77 -50.20
C GLN A 621 26.82 -12.88 -50.91
N LEU A 622 26.60 -14.14 -50.52
CA LEU A 622 27.26 -15.28 -51.20
C LEU A 622 26.86 -15.38 -52.68
N LEU A 623 25.55 -15.28 -52.95
CA LEU A 623 25.03 -15.23 -54.31
C LEU A 623 25.61 -14.06 -55.11
N GLY A 624 25.68 -12.87 -54.52
CA GLY A 624 26.29 -11.69 -55.12
C GLY A 624 27.77 -11.90 -55.46
N ARG A 625 28.54 -12.56 -54.58
CA ARG A 625 29.93 -12.93 -54.83
C ARG A 625 30.05 -13.96 -55.97
N LEU A 626 29.20 -15.00 -56.00
CA LEU A 626 29.19 -16.00 -57.08
C LEU A 626 28.86 -15.37 -58.44
N VAL A 627 27.84 -14.51 -58.47
CA VAL A 627 27.52 -13.75 -59.71
C VAL A 627 28.65 -12.83 -60.09
N GLY A 628 29.31 -12.18 -59.10
CA GLY A 628 30.45 -11.30 -59.31
C GLY A 628 31.65 -11.98 -60.01
N ILE A 629 31.84 -13.29 -59.80
CA ILE A 629 32.90 -14.07 -60.51
C ILE A 629 32.70 -14.04 -62.04
N THR A 630 31.46 -13.94 -62.50
CA THR A 630 31.15 -13.85 -63.93
C THR A 630 31.56 -12.49 -64.56
N GLN A 631 31.78 -11.48 -63.68
CA GLN A 631 32.18 -10.12 -64.09
C GLN A 631 33.74 -9.97 -64.13
N ASN A 632 34.37 -10.50 -65.20
CA ASN A 632 35.83 -10.45 -65.31
C ASN A 632 36.38 -9.24 -66.07
N GLY A 633 35.51 -8.29 -66.43
CA GLY A 633 35.91 -7.05 -67.17
C GLY A 633 36.31 -7.25 -68.65
N LEU A 634 36.24 -8.46 -69.11
CA LEU A 634 36.63 -8.75 -70.55
C LEU A 634 35.38 -8.79 -71.41
N VAL A 635 35.33 -7.85 -72.38
CA VAL A 635 34.21 -7.70 -73.34
C VAL A 635 33.92 -9.03 -74.07
N ARG A 636 34.98 -9.78 -74.49
CA ARG A 636 34.82 -11.11 -75.10
C ARG A 636 34.05 -12.12 -74.28
N THR A 637 34.20 -12.09 -72.94
CA THR A 637 33.50 -12.99 -72.06
C THR A 637 32.01 -12.65 -71.96
N TYR A 638 31.70 -11.37 -71.90
CA TYR A 638 30.31 -10.90 -71.93
C TYR A 638 29.61 -11.17 -73.23
N ALA A 639 30.34 -11.00 -74.38
CA ALA A 639 29.83 -11.36 -75.70
C ALA A 639 29.54 -12.90 -75.80
N ALA A 640 30.41 -13.73 -75.18
CA ALA A 640 30.17 -15.20 -75.10
C ALA A 640 28.95 -15.54 -74.23
N TYR A 641 28.73 -14.84 -73.13
CA TYR A 641 27.55 -15.02 -72.33
C TYR A 641 26.27 -14.61 -73.04
N ILE A 642 26.26 -13.49 -73.70
CA ILE A 642 25.14 -13.03 -74.55
C ILE A 642 24.83 -14.09 -75.62
N LEU A 643 25.86 -14.52 -76.37
CA LEU A 643 25.70 -15.55 -77.37
C LEU A 643 25.15 -16.87 -76.79
N GLY A 644 25.70 -17.33 -75.67
CA GLY A 644 25.23 -18.52 -75.00
C GLY A 644 23.78 -18.37 -74.54
N GLY A 645 23.39 -17.20 -73.99
CA GLY A 645 22.03 -16.89 -73.64
C GLY A 645 21.06 -16.89 -74.81
N VAL A 646 21.47 -16.33 -75.94
CA VAL A 646 20.67 -16.34 -77.17
C VAL A 646 20.49 -17.76 -77.69
N ILE A 647 21.56 -18.58 -77.70
CA ILE A 647 21.49 -20.00 -78.10
C ILE A 647 20.54 -20.76 -77.20
N LEU A 648 20.67 -20.56 -75.86
CA LEU A 648 19.80 -21.25 -74.90
C LEU A 648 18.31 -20.84 -75.06
N ALA A 649 18.05 -19.56 -75.27
CA ALA A 649 16.70 -19.04 -75.54
C ALA A 649 16.13 -19.67 -76.86
N LEU A 650 16.94 -19.76 -77.91
CA LEU A 650 16.53 -20.40 -79.16
C LEU A 650 16.26 -21.90 -78.96
N VAL A 651 17.08 -22.62 -78.18
CA VAL A 651 16.85 -24.04 -77.85
C VAL A 651 15.56 -24.21 -77.09
N ILE A 652 15.27 -23.35 -76.11
CA ILE A 652 14.01 -23.42 -75.36
C ILE A 652 12.80 -23.15 -76.24
N VAL A 653 12.85 -22.12 -77.05
CA VAL A 653 11.77 -21.74 -78.00
C VAL A 653 11.56 -22.78 -79.09
N PHE A 654 12.62 -23.24 -79.76
CA PHE A 654 12.47 -24.25 -80.82
C PHE A 654 12.38 -25.68 -80.31
N GLY A 655 12.95 -26.00 -79.13
CA GLY A 655 12.77 -27.32 -78.48
C GLY A 655 11.33 -27.58 -77.93
N SER A 656 10.56 -26.52 -77.79
CA SER A 656 9.11 -26.65 -77.49
C SER A 656 8.26 -26.89 -78.77
N TRP A 657 8.87 -26.91 -79.95
CA TRP A 657 8.21 -27.17 -81.23
C TRP A 657 8.56 -28.56 -81.81
N LEU A 658 9.47 -29.26 -81.20
CA LEU A 658 9.80 -30.68 -81.44
C LEU A 658 9.16 -31.57 -80.38
#